data_a12438e9f791eec8c6654a78c139eb33
#
_entry.id   a12438e9f791eec8c6654a78c139eb33
#
_cell.length_a   1.000
_cell.length_b   1.000
_cell.length_c   1.000
_cell.angle_alpha   90.00
_cell.angle_beta   90.00
_cell.angle_gamma   90.00
#
_symmetry.space_group_name_H-M   'P 1'
#
loop_
_entity.id
_entity.type
_entity.pdbx_description
1 polymer ?
#
loop_
_entity_poly.entity_id
_entity_poly.type
_entity_poly.pdbx_seq_one_letter_code
_entity_poly.pdbx_strand_id
1 'polypeptide(L)'
;MGINDVDINKVTPMMRQYIEIKQKNKDIIIFFRLGDFYEMFFEDAVNVSRELELTLTGKSCGLEERVPMCGIPHHAANIYIDKLIEKGYKVGICEQLEDPALAKGIVERDLIQIVSPGTIISQESLVDWDNNYIGNIIDLDYAYGVSYTDISTGEIKAFITDKNNNKVVSQILSIGIKEIVADSKVATEIIGLLKNQYKIVVTITDQINDYDYYDYIFKDLKDMRYKRIVNHLLTYITNTQKRFLNHFQTLKTIELDEHMKMDVHTKRNLELTETLRLKQRNYSLIWLLDKTKTAPGARLLKTFIENPEIKMEVINKRLDIVSTLMKEFILKNDLIDSLNEVYDLERLAGRVAFGSANARDLLQIKNSLKILPNIQKILEKINFYYKIETLPELYELLENSIYEEPPVSIKEGFLIKSGYNAELDELKDLRKGGKDFVARFENEERERTGLKTLKVGYNRVFGYFIEVSKGSVNLVKEEFGYERRQTLANAERYISPILKEKEALILNAEEKIIDLEYNLFVEIRENVKTYISRIQKIAKVLSEIDVLQSFATVAETNNFVRPELTLERDIEVIDGRHPVVEKVINREYVANDVKMNTDTDILLITGPNMAGKSTYMRELAIIVIMAQIGSFVPATKAKLPIFDAIFTRIGASDDLVSGESTFMVEMLEANNAIMNATKNSLILFDELGRGTATFDGMSLAQAIIEYIHNNIGAKTLFSTHYHELTDLENKLKHLKNVHVSALEENGKITFLHKIKDGSVDKSYGIHVASLANLPKELIARANEILNIYEKKEKRIDTKVQECLPLNFEVKDNKAIEHLKQIDPNSLTPIAALNILYELKEEVKR
;
A
#
# COMPACT_ATOMS: atom_id res chain seq x y z
N MET A 1 16.83 22.05 28.83
CA MET A 1 15.89 23.17 28.92
C MET A 1 14.69 22.81 28.05
N GLY A 2 13.52 22.62 28.67
CA GLY A 2 12.27 22.31 27.98
C GLY A 2 11.62 23.57 27.42
N ILE A 3 10.86 23.43 26.30
CA ILE A 3 10.19 24.59 25.68
C ILE A 3 9.17 25.25 26.63
N ASN A 4 8.61 24.50 27.58
CA ASN A 4 7.64 25.00 28.56
C ASN A 4 8.27 25.84 29.68
N ASP A 5 9.59 25.76 29.85
CA ASP A 5 10.34 26.49 30.92
C ASP A 5 10.85 27.86 30.44
N VAL A 6 10.55 28.21 29.17
CA VAL A 6 11.09 29.42 28.53
C VAL A 6 10.13 30.61 28.69
N ASP A 7 10.66 31.73 29.20
CA ASP A 7 9.95 33.00 29.22
C ASP A 7 9.92 33.61 27.80
N ILE A 8 8.75 33.58 27.15
CA ILE A 8 8.52 34.08 25.79
C ILE A 8 8.95 35.55 25.61
N ASN A 9 8.95 36.36 26.69
CA ASN A 9 9.30 37.77 26.60
C ASN A 9 10.81 38.01 26.51
N LYS A 10 11.63 37.03 26.89
CA LYS A 10 13.08 37.11 26.88
C LYS A 10 13.73 36.58 25.61
N VAL A 11 12.98 35.90 24.76
CA VAL A 11 13.51 35.31 23.54
C VAL A 11 13.45 36.26 22.35
N THR A 12 14.32 36.01 21.37
CA THR A 12 14.29 36.77 20.11
C THR A 12 12.94 36.57 19.40
N PRO A 13 12.48 37.57 18.62
CA PRO A 13 11.18 37.49 17.93
C PRO A 13 11.04 36.28 17.02
N MET A 14 12.12 35.84 16.36
CA MET A 14 12.14 34.60 15.59
C MET A 14 11.85 33.34 16.43
N MET A 15 12.51 33.27 17.60
CA MET A 15 12.31 32.15 18.52
C MET A 15 10.90 32.17 19.13
N ARG A 16 10.30 33.36 19.31
CA ARG A 16 8.90 33.49 19.71
C ARG A 16 7.95 32.86 18.72
N GLN A 17 8.13 33.12 17.41
CA GLN A 17 7.32 32.47 16.37
C GLN A 17 7.46 30.95 16.46
N TYR A 18 8.69 30.42 16.61
CA TYR A 18 8.89 28.96 16.75
C TYR A 18 8.14 28.39 17.97
N ILE A 19 8.27 29.03 19.14
CA ILE A 19 7.64 28.57 20.39
C ILE A 19 6.11 28.58 20.24
N GLU A 20 5.53 29.61 19.67
CA GLU A 20 4.08 29.74 19.47
C GLU A 20 3.54 28.62 18.53
N ILE A 21 4.27 28.31 17.45
CA ILE A 21 3.92 27.22 16.53
C ILE A 21 4.05 25.87 17.24
N LYS A 22 5.14 25.64 17.98
CA LYS A 22 5.39 24.39 18.69
C LYS A 22 4.40 24.14 19.82
N GLN A 23 4.00 25.16 20.57
CA GLN A 23 3.01 25.02 21.64
C GLN A 23 1.63 24.60 21.14
N LYS A 24 1.26 25.01 19.92
CA LYS A 24 0.04 24.54 19.24
C LYS A 24 0.16 23.12 18.68
N ASN A 25 1.38 22.64 18.46
CA ASN A 25 1.70 21.38 17.78
C ASN A 25 2.72 20.54 18.57
N LYS A 26 2.38 20.20 19.83
CA LYS A 26 3.32 19.59 20.79
C LYS A 26 3.93 18.26 20.30
N ASP A 27 3.14 17.42 19.65
CA ASP A 27 3.53 16.07 19.22
C ASP A 27 4.16 16.02 17.82
N ILE A 28 4.44 17.19 17.21
CA ILE A 28 4.96 17.32 15.85
C ILE A 28 6.36 17.90 15.90
N ILE A 29 7.31 17.31 15.21
CA ILE A 29 8.66 17.86 15.02
C ILE A 29 8.57 19.02 14.05
N ILE A 30 8.99 20.20 14.43
CA ILE A 30 8.90 21.42 13.61
C ILE A 30 10.19 21.63 12.83
N PHE A 31 10.12 21.57 11.50
CA PHE A 31 11.17 21.98 10.58
C PHE A 31 10.97 23.47 10.25
N PHE A 32 11.72 24.31 10.93
CA PHE A 32 11.55 25.76 10.87
C PHE A 32 12.51 26.40 9.86
N ARG A 33 11.99 27.00 8.78
CA ARG A 33 12.79 27.56 7.69
C ARG A 33 13.56 28.80 8.13
N LEU A 34 14.88 28.75 7.98
CA LEU A 34 15.82 29.87 8.23
C LEU A 34 16.85 29.92 7.09
N GLY A 35 16.66 30.83 6.16
CA GLY A 35 17.47 30.91 4.96
C GLY A 35 17.44 29.60 4.15
N ASP A 36 18.61 29.00 3.92
CA ASP A 36 18.73 27.76 3.16
C ASP A 36 18.61 26.48 4.00
N PHE A 37 18.26 26.62 5.29
CA PHE A 37 18.15 25.50 6.20
C PHE A 37 16.75 25.38 6.81
N TYR A 38 16.39 24.15 7.19
CA TYR A 38 15.41 23.90 8.21
C TYR A 38 16.14 23.65 9.52
N GLU A 39 15.82 24.44 10.52
CA GLU A 39 16.40 24.32 11.86
C GLU A 39 15.33 23.80 12.84
N MET A 40 15.74 22.90 13.71
CA MET A 40 14.95 22.37 14.82
C MET A 40 15.54 22.83 16.13
N PHE A 41 14.69 23.04 17.14
CA PHE A 41 15.11 23.59 18.43
C PHE A 41 14.58 22.76 19.61
N PHE A 42 15.16 22.97 20.81
CA PHE A 42 14.77 22.29 22.06
C PHE A 42 14.73 20.78 21.95
N GLU A 43 13.63 20.13 22.41
CA GLU A 43 13.45 18.70 22.39
C GLU A 43 13.43 18.15 20.95
N ASP A 44 12.90 18.89 19.99
CA ASP A 44 12.90 18.47 18.57
C ASP A 44 14.33 18.33 18.06
N ALA A 45 15.21 19.27 18.39
CA ALA A 45 16.62 19.19 18.00
C ALA A 45 17.33 17.98 18.61
N VAL A 46 17.09 17.71 19.89
CA VAL A 46 17.70 16.57 20.60
C VAL A 46 17.21 15.25 19.99
N ASN A 47 15.90 15.13 19.75
CA ASN A 47 15.31 13.93 19.19
C ASN A 47 15.78 13.69 17.75
N VAL A 48 15.70 14.71 16.88
CA VAL A 48 16.11 14.60 15.48
C VAL A 48 17.61 14.33 15.34
N SER A 49 18.44 15.02 16.16
CA SER A 49 19.89 14.77 16.19
C SER A 49 20.21 13.30 16.49
N ARG A 50 19.52 12.70 17.47
CA ARG A 50 19.70 11.29 17.83
C ARG A 50 19.19 10.34 16.75
N GLU A 51 17.98 10.60 16.23
CA GLU A 51 17.31 9.71 15.27
C GLU A 51 17.96 9.70 13.88
N LEU A 52 18.55 10.84 13.48
CA LEU A 52 19.14 11.03 12.15
C LEU A 52 20.66 11.17 12.18
N GLU A 53 21.29 11.00 13.35
CA GLU A 53 22.74 11.12 13.56
C GLU A 53 23.29 12.49 13.11
N LEU A 54 22.51 13.58 13.37
CA LEU A 54 22.92 14.93 13.03
C LEU A 54 23.71 15.58 14.17
N THR A 55 24.57 16.53 13.83
CA THR A 55 25.33 17.30 14.82
C THR A 55 24.38 18.19 15.63
N LEU A 56 24.34 17.97 16.94
CA LEU A 56 23.62 18.83 17.86
C LEU A 56 24.52 20.02 18.23
N THR A 57 24.02 21.23 18.02
CA THR A 57 24.69 22.50 18.32
C THR A 57 23.83 23.33 19.24
N GLY A 58 24.20 24.58 19.49
CA GLY A 58 23.42 25.52 20.29
C GLY A 58 23.33 26.90 19.62
N LYS A 59 22.12 27.49 19.63
CA LYS A 59 21.85 28.82 19.09
C LYS A 59 21.52 29.80 20.20
N SER A 60 22.11 31.00 20.14
CA SER A 60 21.79 32.09 21.08
C SER A 60 20.46 32.72 20.64
N CYS A 61 19.47 32.72 21.53
CA CYS A 61 18.10 33.16 21.23
C CYS A 61 17.56 34.19 22.25
N GLY A 62 18.45 34.96 22.93
CA GLY A 62 18.06 35.94 23.97
C GLY A 62 18.04 35.36 25.38
N LEU A 63 18.31 34.08 25.56
CA LEU A 63 18.42 33.38 26.84
C LEU A 63 19.88 33.32 27.28
N GLU A 64 20.12 33.15 28.58
CA GLU A 64 21.48 32.99 29.14
C GLU A 64 22.16 31.72 28.60
N GLU A 65 21.42 30.64 28.49
CA GLU A 65 21.90 29.39 27.88
C GLU A 65 21.57 29.32 26.40
N ARG A 66 22.44 28.63 25.63
CA ARG A 66 22.18 28.35 24.22
C ARG A 66 21.09 27.29 24.09
N VAL A 67 20.12 27.55 23.26
CA VAL A 67 19.05 26.57 22.91
C VAL A 67 19.61 25.47 22.05
N PRO A 68 19.41 24.17 22.40
CA PRO A 68 19.79 23.06 21.53
C PRO A 68 19.21 23.24 20.12
N MET A 69 20.04 23.05 19.10
CA MET A 69 19.66 23.22 17.69
C MET A 69 20.38 22.19 16.83
N CYS A 70 19.67 21.65 15.87
CA CYS A 70 20.23 20.97 14.71
C CYS A 70 19.56 21.49 13.44
N GLY A 71 20.21 21.31 12.29
CA GLY A 71 19.67 21.83 11.03
C GLY A 71 20.05 20.96 9.84
N ILE A 72 19.22 21.02 8.81
CA ILE A 72 19.39 20.33 7.53
C ILE A 72 19.22 21.30 6.37
N PRO A 73 19.91 21.13 5.24
CA PRO A 73 19.67 21.92 4.04
C PRO A 73 18.24 21.73 3.54
N HIS A 74 17.53 22.81 3.20
CA HIS A 74 16.11 22.72 2.81
C HIS A 74 15.89 21.84 1.56
N HIS A 75 16.80 21.88 0.59
CA HIS A 75 16.71 21.08 -0.62
C HIS A 75 16.87 19.57 -0.39
N ALA A 76 17.41 19.16 0.74
CA ALA A 76 17.55 17.76 1.13
C ALA A 76 16.50 17.31 2.17
N ALA A 77 15.55 18.19 2.53
CA ALA A 77 14.62 17.95 3.64
C ALA A 77 13.80 16.67 3.48
N ASN A 78 13.35 16.33 2.27
CA ASN A 78 12.52 15.14 2.00
C ASN A 78 13.18 13.87 2.50
N ILE A 79 14.48 13.67 2.26
CA ILE A 79 15.23 12.49 2.70
C ILE A 79 15.19 12.33 4.23
N TYR A 80 15.27 13.43 4.96
CA TYR A 80 15.26 13.43 6.42
C TYR A 80 13.84 13.28 6.98
N ILE A 81 12.86 13.91 6.32
CA ILE A 81 11.44 13.76 6.65
C ILE A 81 11.06 12.27 6.53
N ASP A 82 11.38 11.62 5.41
CA ASP A 82 11.07 10.21 5.19
C ASP A 82 11.62 9.30 6.28
N LYS A 83 12.87 9.49 6.68
CA LYS A 83 13.47 8.73 7.78
C LYS A 83 12.77 8.92 9.13
N LEU A 84 12.26 10.11 9.40
CA LEU A 84 11.49 10.38 10.62
C LEU A 84 10.09 9.76 10.55
N ILE A 85 9.46 9.85 9.39
CA ILE A 85 8.13 9.26 9.15
C ILE A 85 8.18 7.73 9.27
N GLU A 86 9.20 7.06 8.71
CA GLU A 86 9.42 5.62 8.86
C GLU A 86 9.53 5.19 10.33
N LYS A 87 10.04 6.06 11.19
CA LYS A 87 10.12 5.85 12.64
C LYS A 87 8.83 6.26 13.39
N GLY A 88 7.77 6.68 12.66
CA GLY A 88 6.46 7.02 13.22
C GLY A 88 6.33 8.44 13.74
N TYR A 89 7.30 9.32 13.48
CA TYR A 89 7.20 10.74 13.84
C TYR A 89 6.30 11.49 12.84
N LYS A 90 5.75 12.63 13.29
CA LYS A 90 5.09 13.63 12.44
C LYS A 90 5.99 14.84 12.30
N VAL A 91 6.10 15.38 11.09
CA VAL A 91 6.97 16.53 10.78
C VAL A 91 6.11 17.69 10.29
N GLY A 92 6.19 18.82 10.95
CA GLY A 92 5.56 20.07 10.54
C GLY A 92 6.53 20.93 9.74
N ILE A 93 6.18 21.26 8.51
CA ILE A 93 6.98 22.14 7.63
C ILE A 93 6.53 23.57 7.85
N CYS A 94 7.43 24.40 8.37
CA CYS A 94 7.21 25.80 8.60
C CYS A 94 8.02 26.63 7.61
N GLU A 95 7.32 27.36 6.72
CA GLU A 95 7.92 28.15 5.65
C GLU A 95 7.79 29.66 5.89
N GLN A 96 8.60 30.43 5.19
CA GLN A 96 8.52 31.87 5.10
C GLN A 96 7.35 32.25 4.20
N LEU A 97 6.41 33.06 4.70
CA LEU A 97 5.22 33.50 3.96
C LEU A 97 5.47 34.70 3.05
N GLU A 98 6.58 35.40 3.25
CA GLU A 98 6.96 36.60 2.50
C GLU A 98 8.42 36.54 2.05
N ASP A 99 8.74 37.25 0.98
CA ASP A 99 10.13 37.36 0.52
C ASP A 99 10.99 38.11 1.55
N PRO A 100 12.09 37.49 2.03
CA PRO A 100 13.00 38.14 2.97
C PRO A 100 13.57 39.48 2.50
N ALA A 101 13.68 39.69 1.18
CA ALA A 101 14.17 40.93 0.59
C ALA A 101 13.14 42.07 0.66
N LEU A 102 11.85 41.77 0.80
CA LEU A 102 10.75 42.73 0.86
C LEU A 102 10.20 42.94 2.28
N ALA A 103 10.56 42.05 3.20
CA ALA A 103 10.06 42.09 4.57
C ALA A 103 10.51 43.37 5.33
N LYS A 104 9.54 44.11 5.85
CA LYS A 104 9.80 45.26 6.75
C LYS A 104 9.91 44.82 8.22
N GLY A 105 10.92 44.02 8.51
CA GLY A 105 11.14 43.52 9.89
C GLY A 105 11.48 42.04 9.89
N ILE A 106 10.77 41.25 10.74
CA ILE A 106 10.99 39.80 10.82
C ILE A 106 10.07 39.12 9.83
N VAL A 107 10.66 38.30 8.99
CA VAL A 107 9.92 37.46 8.04
C VAL A 107 8.91 36.60 8.80
N GLU A 108 7.64 36.68 8.38
CA GLU A 108 6.57 35.86 8.95
C GLU A 108 6.73 34.42 8.51
N ARG A 109 6.50 33.49 9.44
CA ARG A 109 6.57 32.06 9.20
C ARG A 109 5.36 31.39 9.79
N ASP A 110 4.81 30.44 9.07
CA ASP A 110 3.73 29.61 9.59
C ASP A 110 3.87 28.16 9.12
N LEU A 111 3.13 27.30 9.78
CA LEU A 111 3.04 25.87 9.47
C LEU A 111 2.20 25.68 8.20
N ILE A 112 2.84 25.34 7.11
CA ILE A 112 2.19 25.15 5.80
C ILE A 112 1.73 23.73 5.55
N GLN A 113 2.32 22.75 6.23
CA GLN A 113 1.99 21.33 6.05
C GLN A 113 2.48 20.50 7.23
N ILE A 114 1.73 19.46 7.59
CA ILE A 114 2.17 18.40 8.49
C ILE A 114 2.27 17.12 7.66
N VAL A 115 3.45 16.52 7.64
CA VAL A 115 3.72 15.23 7.00
C VAL A 115 3.70 14.14 8.08
N SER A 116 2.96 13.08 7.82
CA SER A 116 2.81 11.91 8.69
C SER A 116 2.81 10.62 7.86
N PRO A 117 2.88 9.42 8.45
CA PRO A 117 2.95 8.17 7.69
C PRO A 117 1.84 8.00 6.65
N GLY A 118 0.62 8.49 6.94
CA GLY A 118 -0.52 8.40 6.04
C GLY A 118 -0.67 9.57 5.06
N THR A 119 0.14 10.64 5.19
CA THR A 119 -0.01 11.87 4.39
C THR A 119 1.17 12.14 3.44
N ILE A 120 2.02 11.17 3.21
CA ILE A 120 3.15 11.24 2.26
C ILE A 120 2.61 11.35 0.83
N ILE A 121 3.23 12.23 0.02
CA ILE A 121 2.87 12.47 -1.40
C ILE A 121 4.10 12.42 -2.31
N SER A 122 5.31 12.58 -1.75
CA SER A 122 6.54 12.55 -2.55
C SER A 122 6.72 11.18 -3.22
N GLN A 123 7.04 11.16 -4.51
CA GLN A 123 7.22 9.93 -5.27
C GLN A 123 8.40 9.10 -4.74
N GLU A 124 9.42 9.77 -4.24
CA GLU A 124 10.64 9.14 -3.71
C GLU A 124 10.38 8.33 -2.44
N SER A 125 9.36 8.71 -1.67
CA SER A 125 8.98 8.10 -0.39
C SER A 125 7.85 7.06 -0.53
N LEU A 126 7.15 7.04 -1.65
CA LEU A 126 6.04 6.13 -1.89
C LEU A 126 6.51 4.89 -2.63
N VAL A 127 6.06 3.74 -2.15
CA VAL A 127 6.28 2.46 -2.84
C VAL A 127 5.35 2.37 -4.05
N ASP A 128 5.88 2.06 -5.23
CA ASP A 128 5.11 2.09 -6.49
C ASP A 128 3.95 1.09 -6.52
N TRP A 129 4.15 -0.10 -5.96
CA TRP A 129 3.16 -1.19 -5.96
C TRP A 129 2.26 -1.21 -4.72
N ASP A 130 2.35 -0.21 -3.82
CA ASP A 130 1.57 -0.17 -2.59
C ASP A 130 0.83 1.14 -2.44
N ASN A 131 -0.35 1.09 -1.82
CA ASN A 131 -1.12 2.27 -1.44
C ASN A 131 -0.62 2.81 -0.09
N ASN A 132 -0.75 4.12 0.11
CA ASN A 132 -0.40 4.77 1.37
C ASN A 132 -1.65 5.25 2.09
N TYR A 133 -2.35 4.32 2.75
CA TYR A 133 -3.63 4.63 3.37
C TYR A 133 -3.50 5.36 4.72
N ILE A 134 -4.25 6.47 4.85
CA ILE A 134 -4.66 7.07 6.10
C ILE A 134 -6.15 6.75 6.31
N GLY A 135 -6.53 6.42 7.53
CA GLY A 135 -7.93 6.14 7.85
C GLY A 135 -8.40 6.82 9.12
N ASN A 136 -9.70 6.71 9.37
CA ASN A 136 -10.26 7.08 10.65
C ASN A 136 -11.20 6.01 11.18
N ILE A 137 -11.47 6.07 12.47
CA ILE A 137 -12.49 5.29 13.15
C ILE A 137 -13.34 6.20 14.02
N ILE A 138 -14.67 6.07 13.91
CA ILE A 138 -15.65 6.80 14.72
C ILE A 138 -16.57 5.80 15.41
N ASP A 139 -16.88 6.07 16.67
CA ASP A 139 -17.93 5.35 17.40
C ASP A 139 -19.31 5.94 17.05
N LEU A 140 -20.17 5.11 16.45
CA LEU A 140 -21.56 5.45 16.12
C LEU A 140 -22.54 4.99 17.20
N ASP A 141 -22.07 4.73 18.42
CA ASP A 141 -22.80 4.20 19.59
C ASP A 141 -23.17 2.71 19.46
N TYR A 142 -23.69 2.25 18.32
CA TYR A 142 -24.09 0.86 18.03
C TYR A 142 -23.15 0.12 17.05
N ALA A 143 -22.27 0.84 16.37
CA ALA A 143 -21.37 0.33 15.34
C ALA A 143 -20.10 1.18 15.29
N TYR A 144 -19.04 0.68 14.64
CA TYR A 144 -17.90 1.49 14.26
C TYR A 144 -18.00 1.90 12.79
N GLY A 145 -17.77 3.19 12.50
CA GLY A 145 -17.62 3.71 11.16
C GLY A 145 -16.14 3.92 10.85
N VAL A 146 -15.68 3.38 9.74
CA VAL A 146 -14.29 3.51 9.27
C VAL A 146 -14.28 4.09 7.86
N SER A 147 -13.43 5.09 7.62
CA SER A 147 -13.08 5.50 6.26
C SER A 147 -11.58 5.57 6.08
N TYR A 148 -11.12 5.43 4.84
CA TYR A 148 -9.70 5.52 4.52
C TYR A 148 -9.49 6.04 3.11
N THR A 149 -8.33 6.65 2.90
CA THR A 149 -7.93 7.23 1.62
C THR A 149 -6.43 7.11 1.41
N ASP A 150 -6.03 6.99 0.16
CA ASP A 150 -4.66 7.29 -0.28
C ASP A 150 -4.65 8.70 -0.84
N ILE A 151 -4.00 9.63 -0.13
CA ILE A 151 -3.94 11.04 -0.52
C ILE A 151 -3.22 11.22 -1.88
N SER A 152 -2.31 10.33 -2.22
CA SER A 152 -1.56 10.43 -3.49
C SER A 152 -2.42 10.13 -4.72
N THR A 153 -3.45 9.28 -4.59
CA THR A 153 -4.36 8.87 -5.66
C THR A 153 -5.75 9.48 -5.56
N GLY A 154 -6.14 9.92 -4.35
CA GLY A 154 -7.45 10.50 -4.06
C GLY A 154 -8.59 9.48 -3.94
N GLU A 155 -8.30 8.18 -3.89
CA GLU A 155 -9.33 7.17 -3.64
C GLU A 155 -9.85 7.26 -2.20
N ILE A 156 -11.19 7.32 -2.02
CA ILE A 156 -11.83 7.32 -0.70
C ILE A 156 -12.79 6.15 -0.60
N LYS A 157 -12.66 5.40 0.50
CA LYS A 157 -13.53 4.26 0.83
C LYS A 157 -14.02 4.36 2.26
N ALA A 158 -15.23 3.83 2.53
CA ALA A 158 -15.77 3.75 3.88
C ALA A 158 -16.66 2.51 4.07
N PHE A 159 -16.68 2.01 5.31
CA PHE A 159 -17.57 0.94 5.72
C PHE A 159 -18.05 1.15 7.16
N ILE A 160 -19.15 0.49 7.50
CA ILE A 160 -19.67 0.40 8.87
C ILE A 160 -19.60 -1.07 9.29
N THR A 161 -19.09 -1.32 10.48
CA THR A 161 -18.96 -2.67 11.05
C THR A 161 -19.56 -2.75 12.44
N ASP A 162 -19.95 -3.94 12.87
CA ASP A 162 -20.49 -4.17 14.20
C ASP A 162 -19.56 -3.64 15.29
N LYS A 163 -20.12 -3.29 16.43
CA LYS A 163 -19.37 -2.81 17.60
C LYS A 163 -18.58 -3.95 18.28
N ASN A 164 -17.62 -4.49 17.53
CA ASN A 164 -16.69 -5.53 17.98
C ASN A 164 -15.26 -5.05 17.80
N ASN A 165 -14.54 -4.89 18.91
CA ASN A 165 -13.19 -4.33 18.95
C ASN A 165 -12.20 -5.13 18.09
N ASN A 166 -12.21 -6.47 18.23
CA ASN A 166 -11.29 -7.33 17.49
C ASN A 166 -11.60 -7.33 15.98
N LYS A 167 -12.88 -7.31 15.62
CA LYS A 167 -13.31 -7.30 14.21
C LYS A 167 -12.86 -6.02 13.52
N VAL A 168 -13.07 -4.84 14.11
CA VAL A 168 -12.67 -3.57 13.49
C VAL A 168 -11.14 -3.43 13.40
N VAL A 169 -10.39 -3.87 14.42
CA VAL A 169 -8.93 -3.89 14.38
C VAL A 169 -8.43 -4.80 13.26
N SER A 170 -8.96 -6.02 13.16
CA SER A 170 -8.60 -6.95 12.07
C SER A 170 -8.89 -6.37 10.69
N GLN A 171 -10.00 -5.64 10.51
CA GLN A 171 -10.33 -4.97 9.24
C GLN A 171 -9.34 -3.83 8.92
N ILE A 172 -9.01 -2.99 9.89
CA ILE A 172 -8.02 -1.91 9.74
C ILE A 172 -6.66 -2.48 9.31
N LEU A 173 -6.22 -3.56 9.96
CA LEU A 173 -4.96 -4.22 9.65
C LEU A 173 -4.99 -4.87 8.26
N SER A 174 -6.11 -5.50 7.88
CA SER A 174 -6.24 -6.17 6.58
C SER A 174 -6.21 -5.21 5.40
N ILE A 175 -6.60 -3.93 5.61
CA ILE A 175 -6.52 -2.85 4.62
C ILE A 175 -5.09 -2.30 4.49
N GLY A 176 -4.27 -2.43 5.54
CA GLY A 176 -2.91 -1.89 5.57
C GLY A 176 -2.87 -0.38 5.86
N ILE A 177 -3.79 0.13 6.68
CA ILE A 177 -3.81 1.54 7.08
C ILE A 177 -2.59 1.85 7.95
N LYS A 178 -1.82 2.88 7.59
CA LYS A 178 -0.57 3.26 8.29
C LYS A 178 -0.77 4.31 9.37
N GLU A 179 -1.83 5.08 9.28
CA GLU A 179 -2.20 6.10 10.27
C GLU A 179 -3.71 6.11 10.47
N ILE A 180 -4.15 6.19 11.74
CA ILE A 180 -5.57 6.23 12.14
C ILE A 180 -5.86 7.52 12.88
N VAL A 181 -7.00 8.13 12.52
CA VAL A 181 -7.62 9.23 13.25
C VAL A 181 -8.83 8.68 14.00
N ALA A 182 -8.82 8.74 15.32
CA ALA A 182 -9.91 8.23 16.15
C ALA A 182 -10.67 9.35 16.83
N ASP A 183 -12.00 9.20 17.00
CA ASP A 183 -12.71 10.06 17.93
C ASP A 183 -12.49 9.63 19.40
N SER A 184 -12.75 10.51 20.35
CA SER A 184 -12.52 10.27 21.78
C SER A 184 -13.43 9.18 22.39
N LYS A 185 -14.50 8.78 21.69
CA LYS A 185 -15.45 7.74 22.13
C LYS A 185 -14.98 6.34 21.78
N VAL A 186 -14.04 6.20 20.84
CA VAL A 186 -13.48 4.89 20.47
C VAL A 186 -12.80 4.24 21.66
N ALA A 187 -13.09 2.96 21.88
CA ALA A 187 -12.59 2.20 23.02
C ALA A 187 -11.06 2.29 23.14
N THR A 188 -10.57 2.61 24.33
CA THR A 188 -9.14 2.73 24.64
C THR A 188 -8.36 1.47 24.34
N GLU A 189 -9.02 0.32 24.40
CA GLU A 189 -8.48 -0.98 24.00
C GLU A 189 -8.08 -1.02 22.53
N ILE A 190 -8.95 -0.54 21.62
CA ILE A 190 -8.65 -0.44 20.18
C ILE A 190 -7.44 0.45 19.95
N ILE A 191 -7.43 1.63 20.57
CA ILE A 191 -6.33 2.59 20.47
C ILE A 191 -5.03 1.97 20.99
N GLY A 192 -5.11 1.26 22.12
CA GLY A 192 -3.98 0.55 22.72
C GLY A 192 -3.42 -0.55 21.81
N LEU A 193 -4.28 -1.38 21.21
CA LEU A 193 -3.87 -2.42 20.27
C LEU A 193 -3.19 -1.82 19.03
N LEU A 194 -3.82 -0.85 18.37
CA LEU A 194 -3.28 -0.21 17.17
C LEU A 194 -1.91 0.45 17.43
N LYS A 195 -1.79 1.22 18.52
CA LYS A 195 -0.58 1.99 18.85
C LYS A 195 0.55 1.12 19.39
N ASN A 196 0.25 0.26 20.39
CA ASN A 196 1.29 -0.42 21.13
C ASN A 196 1.70 -1.75 20.48
N GLN A 197 0.74 -2.53 20.01
CA GLN A 197 1.00 -3.84 19.40
C GLN A 197 1.34 -3.72 17.92
N TYR A 198 0.54 -2.98 17.14
CA TYR A 198 0.71 -2.89 15.70
C TYR A 198 1.52 -1.68 15.21
N LYS A 199 1.95 -0.80 16.14
CA LYS A 199 2.79 0.37 15.83
C LYS A 199 2.19 1.33 14.79
N ILE A 200 0.85 1.36 14.69
CA ILE A 200 0.15 2.32 13.83
C ILE A 200 0.12 3.67 14.54
N VAL A 201 0.36 4.74 13.80
CA VAL A 201 0.26 6.10 14.34
C VAL A 201 -1.22 6.44 14.56
N VAL A 202 -1.60 6.75 15.80
CA VAL A 202 -2.98 7.09 16.16
C VAL A 202 -3.06 8.52 16.66
N THR A 203 -3.96 9.29 16.07
CA THR A 203 -4.31 10.67 16.48
C THR A 203 -5.73 10.69 16.98
N ILE A 204 -5.97 11.31 18.13
CA ILE A 204 -7.32 11.47 18.71
C ILE A 204 -7.80 12.90 18.45
N THR A 205 -8.97 13.04 17.82
CA THR A 205 -9.62 14.33 17.60
C THR A 205 -11.12 14.12 17.41
N ASP A 206 -11.92 15.06 17.92
CA ASP A 206 -13.39 15.06 17.75
C ASP A 206 -13.84 16.10 16.71
N GLN A 207 -12.88 16.76 16.04
CA GLN A 207 -13.22 17.79 15.06
C GLN A 207 -13.83 17.17 13.81
N ILE A 208 -15.03 17.60 13.49
CA ILE A 208 -15.75 17.23 12.26
C ILE A 208 -16.30 18.51 11.66
N ASN A 209 -15.80 18.88 10.49
CA ASN A 209 -16.30 19.99 9.71
C ASN A 209 -17.03 19.47 8.48
N ASP A 210 -18.13 20.10 8.15
CA ASP A 210 -18.83 19.86 6.88
C ASP A 210 -18.36 20.95 5.91
N TYR A 211 -17.58 20.56 4.91
CA TYR A 211 -17.05 21.50 3.92
C TYR A 211 -17.84 21.35 2.61
N ASP A 212 -18.57 22.37 2.21
CA ASP A 212 -19.28 22.42 0.91
C ASP A 212 -18.36 22.10 -0.27
N TYR A 213 -17.07 22.42 -0.12
CA TYR A 213 -16.03 22.10 -1.11
C TYR A 213 -15.94 20.60 -1.45
N TYR A 214 -16.27 19.72 -0.52
CA TYR A 214 -16.20 18.27 -0.69
C TYR A 214 -17.56 17.60 -0.98
N ASP A 215 -18.63 18.36 -1.19
CA ASP A 215 -19.97 17.79 -1.45
C ASP A 215 -20.00 16.86 -2.68
N TYR A 216 -19.13 17.10 -3.66
CA TYR A 216 -19.05 16.24 -4.84
C TYR A 216 -18.61 14.79 -4.52
N ILE A 217 -17.93 14.57 -3.39
CA ILE A 217 -17.53 13.24 -2.92
C ILE A 217 -18.77 12.41 -2.56
N PHE A 218 -19.82 13.06 -2.09
CA PHE A 218 -21.04 12.45 -1.55
C PHE A 218 -22.21 12.41 -2.55
N LYS A 219 -21.99 12.74 -3.82
CA LYS A 219 -23.04 12.93 -4.82
C LYS A 219 -24.01 11.76 -4.95
N ASP A 220 -23.54 10.52 -4.80
CA ASP A 220 -24.33 9.30 -4.96
C ASP A 220 -24.64 8.61 -3.62
N LEU A 221 -24.39 9.32 -2.49
CA LEU A 221 -24.52 8.76 -1.16
C LEU A 221 -25.98 8.68 -0.72
N LYS A 222 -26.43 7.48 -0.36
CA LYS A 222 -27.78 7.22 0.18
C LYS A 222 -27.82 7.31 1.71
N ASP A 223 -26.76 6.92 2.37
CA ASP A 223 -26.68 6.85 3.84
C ASP A 223 -25.80 7.98 4.40
N MET A 224 -26.42 8.95 5.07
CA MET A 224 -25.76 10.13 5.61
C MET A 224 -24.76 9.83 6.74
N ARG A 225 -24.78 8.64 7.33
CA ARG A 225 -23.78 8.24 8.33
C ARG A 225 -22.37 8.25 7.74
N TYR A 226 -22.23 7.83 6.50
CA TYR A 226 -20.96 7.86 5.80
C TYR A 226 -20.41 9.27 5.61
N LYS A 227 -21.28 10.29 5.40
CA LYS A 227 -20.83 11.69 5.30
C LYS A 227 -20.12 12.12 6.60
N ARG A 228 -20.68 11.78 7.78
CA ARG A 228 -20.05 12.07 9.07
C ARG A 228 -18.70 11.36 9.22
N ILE A 229 -18.63 10.07 8.86
CA ILE A 229 -17.41 9.27 8.96
C ILE A 229 -16.30 9.89 8.10
N VAL A 230 -16.60 10.19 6.84
CA VAL A 230 -15.63 10.73 5.88
C VAL A 230 -15.24 12.16 6.21
N ASN A 231 -16.19 13.02 6.65
CA ASN A 231 -15.90 14.39 7.04
C ASN A 231 -14.94 14.48 8.23
N HIS A 232 -14.94 13.52 9.15
CA HIS A 232 -13.95 13.44 10.22
C HIS A 232 -12.53 13.26 9.65
N LEU A 233 -12.35 12.35 8.70
CA LEU A 233 -11.08 12.12 8.02
C LEU A 233 -10.65 13.34 7.18
N LEU A 234 -11.58 13.90 6.38
CA LEU A 234 -11.31 15.08 5.55
C LEU A 234 -10.94 16.31 6.37
N THR A 235 -11.56 16.48 7.56
CA THR A 235 -11.22 17.56 8.49
C THR A 235 -9.77 17.43 8.95
N TYR A 236 -9.35 16.24 9.35
CA TYR A 236 -7.97 15.99 9.73
C TYR A 236 -7.00 16.25 8.58
N ILE A 237 -7.30 15.73 7.38
CA ILE A 237 -6.45 15.92 6.20
C ILE A 237 -6.35 17.41 5.84
N THR A 238 -7.47 18.15 5.82
CA THR A 238 -7.47 19.58 5.52
C THR A 238 -6.67 20.38 6.55
N ASN A 239 -6.79 20.05 7.83
CA ASN A 239 -6.05 20.70 8.92
C ASN A 239 -4.55 20.39 8.85
N THR A 240 -4.15 19.20 8.44
CA THR A 240 -2.73 18.82 8.32
C THR A 240 -2.10 19.33 7.04
N GLN A 241 -2.83 19.30 5.91
CA GLN A 241 -2.34 19.80 4.63
C GLN A 241 -2.52 21.32 4.44
N LYS A 242 -3.23 22.00 5.34
CA LYS A 242 -3.50 23.45 5.30
C LYS A 242 -4.11 23.94 3.99
N ARG A 243 -4.79 23.07 3.27
CA ARG A 243 -5.44 23.33 1.98
C ARG A 243 -6.54 22.33 1.67
N PHE A 244 -7.44 22.70 0.77
CA PHE A 244 -8.41 21.79 0.19
C PHE A 244 -7.80 21.01 -0.98
N LEU A 245 -8.14 19.73 -1.08
CA LEU A 245 -7.65 18.82 -2.12
C LEU A 245 -8.82 18.46 -3.05
N ASN A 246 -8.73 18.80 -4.33
CA ASN A 246 -9.82 18.62 -5.30
C ASN A 246 -9.73 17.36 -6.15
N HIS A 247 -8.80 16.45 -5.83
CA HIS A 247 -8.60 15.20 -6.56
C HIS A 247 -9.22 13.99 -5.88
N PHE A 248 -9.85 14.16 -4.74
CA PHE A 248 -10.59 13.07 -4.13
C PHE A 248 -11.68 12.57 -5.08
N GLN A 249 -11.80 11.24 -5.16
CA GLN A 249 -12.82 10.58 -5.96
C GLN A 249 -14.15 10.53 -5.19
N THR A 250 -15.24 10.21 -5.89
CA THR A 250 -16.51 9.93 -5.21
C THR A 250 -16.36 8.78 -4.23
N LEU A 251 -17.00 8.92 -3.07
CA LEU A 251 -16.95 7.90 -2.01
C LEU A 251 -17.46 6.55 -2.53
N LYS A 252 -16.65 5.52 -2.29
CA LYS A 252 -17.04 4.12 -2.45
C LYS A 252 -17.39 3.54 -1.09
N THR A 253 -18.65 3.24 -0.86
CA THR A 253 -19.07 2.45 0.30
C THR A 253 -18.73 0.99 0.05
N ILE A 254 -18.05 0.36 1.00
CA ILE A 254 -17.70 -1.07 0.92
C ILE A 254 -18.76 -1.84 1.71
N GLU A 255 -19.51 -2.68 1.01
CA GLU A 255 -20.26 -3.74 1.67
C GLU A 255 -19.30 -4.90 1.95
N LEU A 256 -19.10 -5.22 3.22
CA LEU A 256 -18.13 -6.22 3.66
C LEU A 256 -18.40 -7.63 3.10
N ASP A 257 -19.56 -7.82 2.48
CA ASP A 257 -19.98 -9.10 1.87
C ASP A 257 -19.82 -9.12 0.34
N GLU A 258 -19.23 -8.09 -0.30
CA GLU A 258 -19.04 -8.06 -1.76
C GLU A 258 -17.78 -8.78 -2.24
N HIS A 259 -16.84 -9.09 -1.36
CA HIS A 259 -15.59 -9.79 -1.67
C HIS A 259 -15.40 -11.00 -0.77
N MET A 260 -14.60 -11.95 -1.23
CA MET A 260 -14.20 -13.10 -0.42
C MET A 260 -13.44 -12.65 0.82
N LYS A 261 -13.94 -13.03 1.99
CA LYS A 261 -13.37 -12.64 3.28
C LYS A 261 -12.10 -13.44 3.57
N MET A 262 -11.04 -12.74 3.90
CA MET A 262 -9.78 -13.28 4.41
C MET A 262 -9.26 -12.39 5.51
N ASP A 263 -9.01 -12.93 6.68
CA ASP A 263 -8.38 -12.19 7.75
C ASP A 263 -6.86 -12.01 7.52
N VAL A 264 -6.21 -11.23 8.38
CA VAL A 264 -4.77 -10.96 8.28
C VAL A 264 -3.95 -12.25 8.41
N HIS A 265 -4.39 -13.18 9.26
CA HIS A 265 -3.71 -14.47 9.46
C HIS A 265 -3.80 -15.32 8.20
N THR A 266 -4.97 -15.39 7.57
CA THR A 266 -5.18 -16.13 6.31
C THR A 266 -4.31 -15.55 5.19
N LYS A 267 -4.31 -14.22 4.99
CA LYS A 267 -3.45 -13.57 3.98
C LYS A 267 -1.97 -13.89 4.21
N ARG A 268 -1.52 -13.84 5.46
CA ARG A 268 -0.14 -14.15 5.86
C ARG A 268 0.19 -15.63 5.71
N ASN A 269 -0.68 -16.54 6.20
CA ASN A 269 -0.46 -17.98 6.15
C ASN A 269 -0.39 -18.50 4.70
N LEU A 270 -1.08 -17.87 3.76
CA LEU A 270 -1.04 -18.18 2.33
C LEU A 270 0.08 -17.44 1.57
N GLU A 271 0.86 -16.61 2.25
CA GLU A 271 1.95 -15.83 1.65
C GLU A 271 1.52 -15.06 0.39
N LEU A 272 0.39 -14.37 0.48
CA LEU A 272 -0.21 -13.72 -0.69
C LEU A 272 0.62 -12.54 -1.20
N THR A 273 1.09 -11.67 -0.31
CA THR A 273 1.82 -10.44 -0.65
C THR A 273 3.26 -10.42 -0.16
N GLU A 274 3.56 -11.20 0.89
CA GLU A 274 4.90 -11.34 1.46
C GLU A 274 5.09 -12.73 2.05
N THR A 275 6.35 -13.15 2.18
CA THR A 275 6.69 -14.45 2.80
C THR A 275 6.59 -14.40 4.32
N LEU A 276 6.19 -15.51 4.94
CA LEU A 276 6.05 -15.63 6.40
C LEU A 276 7.34 -15.32 7.15
N ARG A 277 8.46 -15.84 6.67
CA ARG A 277 9.72 -15.85 7.42
C ARG A 277 10.53 -14.58 7.25
N LEU A 278 10.66 -14.09 6.02
CA LEU A 278 11.53 -12.96 5.68
C LEU A 278 10.75 -11.66 5.45
N LYS A 279 9.41 -11.72 5.45
CA LYS A 279 8.52 -10.59 5.14
C LYS A 279 8.94 -9.88 3.84
N GLN A 280 9.30 -10.67 2.83
CA GLN A 280 9.74 -10.19 1.52
C GLN A 280 8.66 -10.48 0.48
N ARG A 281 8.52 -9.59 -0.47
CA ARG A 281 7.64 -9.74 -1.63
C ARG A 281 8.06 -10.91 -2.52
N ASN A 282 9.37 -11.12 -2.70
CA ASN A 282 9.91 -12.23 -3.47
C ASN A 282 9.45 -13.57 -2.88
N TYR A 283 9.02 -14.48 -3.76
CA TYR A 283 8.50 -15.80 -3.43
C TYR A 283 7.11 -15.81 -2.78
N SER A 284 6.36 -14.71 -2.86
CA SER A 284 4.93 -14.65 -2.53
C SER A 284 4.06 -14.85 -3.79
N LEU A 285 2.73 -14.97 -3.63
CA LEU A 285 1.82 -15.09 -4.77
C LEU A 285 1.88 -13.85 -5.68
N ILE A 286 1.89 -12.65 -5.10
CA ILE A 286 1.98 -11.41 -5.89
C ILE A 286 3.28 -11.33 -6.70
N TRP A 287 4.41 -11.80 -6.17
CA TRP A 287 5.67 -11.84 -6.91
C TRP A 287 5.56 -12.66 -8.21
N LEU A 288 4.85 -13.79 -8.16
CA LEU A 288 4.63 -14.62 -9.33
C LEU A 288 3.70 -13.95 -10.34
N LEU A 289 2.58 -13.40 -9.85
CA LEU A 289 1.51 -12.85 -10.68
C LEU A 289 1.83 -11.47 -11.23
N ASP A 290 2.78 -10.73 -10.64
CA ASP A 290 3.08 -9.37 -11.07
C ASP A 290 4.01 -9.34 -12.29
N LYS A 291 3.38 -9.18 -13.45
CA LYS A 291 4.00 -8.81 -14.73
C LYS A 291 3.39 -7.52 -15.27
N THR A 292 2.79 -6.74 -14.38
CA THR A 292 2.26 -5.42 -14.73
C THR A 292 3.35 -4.49 -15.23
N LYS A 293 2.97 -3.50 -16.01
CA LYS A 293 3.86 -2.52 -16.63
C LYS A 293 3.72 -1.14 -16.01
N THR A 294 2.64 -0.94 -15.29
CA THR A 294 2.31 0.33 -14.65
C THR A 294 2.22 0.19 -13.14
N ALA A 295 2.60 1.22 -12.40
CA ALA A 295 2.46 1.25 -10.95
C ALA A 295 0.99 1.15 -10.48
N PRO A 296 -0.01 1.83 -11.13
CA PRO A 296 -1.42 1.62 -10.82
C PRO A 296 -1.88 0.17 -11.04
N GLY A 297 -1.37 -0.50 -12.09
CA GLY A 297 -1.65 -1.92 -12.32
C GLY A 297 -1.14 -2.81 -11.19
N ALA A 298 0.09 -2.57 -10.71
CA ALA A 298 0.66 -3.32 -9.59
C ALA A 298 -0.14 -3.12 -8.28
N ARG A 299 -0.60 -1.90 -7.98
CA ARG A 299 -1.48 -1.61 -6.84
C ARG A 299 -2.84 -2.31 -6.96
N LEU A 300 -3.43 -2.28 -8.15
CA LEU A 300 -4.70 -2.95 -8.40
C LEU A 300 -4.57 -4.47 -8.29
N LEU A 301 -3.48 -5.07 -8.80
CA LEU A 301 -3.20 -6.49 -8.65
C LEU A 301 -3.15 -6.91 -7.17
N LYS A 302 -2.45 -6.13 -6.33
CA LYS A 302 -2.44 -6.35 -4.88
C LYS A 302 -3.86 -6.30 -4.31
N THR A 303 -4.65 -5.31 -4.69
CA THR A 303 -6.04 -5.18 -4.26
C THR A 303 -6.89 -6.39 -4.67
N PHE A 304 -6.71 -6.92 -5.89
CA PHE A 304 -7.42 -8.12 -6.36
C PHE A 304 -7.06 -9.35 -5.53
N ILE A 305 -5.76 -9.56 -5.25
CA ILE A 305 -5.29 -10.69 -4.45
C ILE A 305 -5.80 -10.62 -3.00
N GLU A 306 -5.83 -9.43 -2.41
CA GLU A 306 -6.29 -9.23 -1.04
C GLU A 306 -7.81 -9.26 -0.88
N ASN A 307 -8.57 -8.97 -1.95
CA ASN A 307 -10.02 -8.91 -1.98
C ASN A 307 -10.57 -9.60 -3.23
N PRO A 308 -10.50 -10.94 -3.31
CA PRO A 308 -11.02 -11.68 -4.47
C PRO A 308 -12.52 -11.48 -4.66
N GLU A 309 -12.96 -11.51 -5.89
CA GLU A 309 -14.34 -11.24 -6.30
C GLU A 309 -15.24 -12.46 -6.02
N ILE A 310 -16.50 -12.21 -5.65
CA ILE A 310 -17.49 -13.27 -5.48
C ILE A 310 -18.59 -13.24 -6.56
N LYS A 311 -18.66 -12.18 -7.36
CA LYS A 311 -19.63 -12.06 -8.46
C LYS A 311 -19.11 -12.81 -9.67
N MET A 312 -19.69 -13.96 -9.94
CA MET A 312 -19.27 -14.84 -11.06
C MET A 312 -19.23 -14.12 -12.41
N GLU A 313 -20.13 -13.17 -12.64
CA GLU A 313 -20.17 -12.40 -13.89
C GLU A 313 -18.93 -11.54 -14.08
N VAL A 314 -18.44 -10.91 -13.00
CA VAL A 314 -17.23 -10.07 -13.02
C VAL A 314 -16.00 -10.94 -13.28
N ILE A 315 -15.92 -12.08 -12.58
CA ILE A 315 -14.80 -13.01 -12.74
C ILE A 315 -14.76 -13.55 -14.18
N ASN A 316 -15.90 -13.98 -14.74
CA ASN A 316 -15.96 -14.50 -16.10
C ASN A 316 -15.56 -13.44 -17.14
N LYS A 317 -15.97 -12.16 -16.97
CA LYS A 317 -15.52 -11.08 -17.86
C LYS A 317 -13.99 -10.95 -17.87
N ARG A 318 -13.35 -11.02 -16.69
CA ARG A 318 -11.87 -10.99 -16.59
C ARG A 318 -11.25 -12.21 -17.29
N LEU A 319 -11.76 -13.41 -17.02
CA LEU A 319 -11.30 -14.65 -17.65
C LEU A 319 -11.45 -14.64 -19.19
N ASP A 320 -12.52 -14.02 -19.71
CA ASP A 320 -12.73 -13.87 -21.15
C ASP A 320 -11.65 -12.99 -21.80
N ILE A 321 -11.32 -11.86 -21.17
CA ILE A 321 -10.26 -10.97 -21.65
C ILE A 321 -8.89 -11.66 -21.57
N VAL A 322 -8.58 -12.35 -20.47
CA VAL A 322 -7.34 -13.14 -20.33
C VAL A 322 -7.26 -14.18 -21.45
N SER A 323 -8.36 -14.91 -21.72
CA SER A 323 -8.42 -15.89 -22.81
C SER A 323 -8.20 -15.25 -24.18
N THR A 324 -8.73 -14.05 -24.39
CA THR A 324 -8.57 -13.31 -25.65
C THR A 324 -7.13 -12.86 -25.84
N LEU A 325 -6.50 -12.29 -24.79
CA LEU A 325 -5.11 -11.85 -24.83
C LEU A 325 -4.14 -13.02 -25.05
N MET A 326 -4.43 -14.21 -24.55
CA MET A 326 -3.61 -15.40 -24.81
C MET A 326 -3.73 -15.89 -26.27
N LYS A 327 -4.90 -15.73 -26.91
CA LYS A 327 -5.09 -16.08 -28.31
C LYS A 327 -4.48 -15.05 -29.26
N GLU A 328 -4.62 -13.77 -28.91
CA GLU A 328 -4.19 -12.63 -29.71
C GLU A 328 -2.79 -12.17 -29.28
N PHE A 329 -1.78 -13.02 -29.47
CA PHE A 329 -0.41 -12.82 -29.01
C PHE A 329 0.21 -11.48 -29.46
N ILE A 330 -0.02 -11.09 -30.72
CA ILE A 330 0.51 -9.83 -31.26
C ILE A 330 -0.11 -8.64 -30.54
N LEU A 331 -1.43 -8.61 -30.39
CA LEU A 331 -2.14 -7.54 -29.70
C LEU A 331 -1.73 -7.44 -28.21
N LYS A 332 -1.48 -8.59 -27.56
CA LYS A 332 -0.97 -8.62 -26.19
C LYS A 332 0.40 -7.96 -26.09
N ASN A 333 1.33 -8.26 -26.99
CA ASN A 333 2.67 -7.66 -26.97
C ASN A 333 2.62 -6.17 -27.32
N ASP A 334 1.84 -5.77 -28.32
CA ASP A 334 1.62 -4.35 -28.64
C ASP A 334 1.02 -3.59 -27.44
N LEU A 335 0.14 -4.23 -26.67
CA LEU A 335 -0.41 -3.67 -25.43
C LEU A 335 0.67 -3.53 -24.35
N ILE A 336 1.49 -4.55 -24.15
CA ILE A 336 2.59 -4.55 -23.19
C ILE A 336 3.57 -3.41 -23.51
N ASP A 337 3.95 -3.26 -24.76
CA ASP A 337 4.86 -2.21 -25.20
C ASP A 337 4.25 -0.83 -25.00
N SER A 338 2.96 -0.67 -25.33
CA SER A 338 2.24 0.59 -25.09
C SER A 338 2.12 0.93 -23.61
N LEU A 339 1.85 -0.05 -22.73
CA LEU A 339 1.74 0.15 -21.29
C LEU A 339 3.09 0.51 -20.63
N ASN A 340 4.22 0.05 -21.18
CA ASN A 340 5.55 0.43 -20.71
C ASN A 340 5.84 1.93 -20.86
N GLU A 341 5.16 2.61 -21.76
CA GLU A 341 5.30 4.06 -21.99
C GLU A 341 4.33 4.89 -21.13
N VAL A 342 3.45 4.26 -20.36
CA VAL A 342 2.47 4.92 -19.50
C VAL A 342 3.06 5.12 -18.10
N TYR A 343 3.06 6.37 -17.65
CA TYR A 343 3.47 6.75 -16.30
C TYR A 343 2.33 6.61 -15.28
N ASP A 344 2.64 6.78 -14.00
CA ASP A 344 1.64 6.71 -12.92
C ASP A 344 0.69 7.91 -12.94
N LEU A 345 -0.32 7.83 -13.80
CA LEU A 345 -1.32 8.89 -13.98
C LEU A 345 -2.12 9.19 -12.72
N GLU A 346 -2.31 8.22 -11.81
CA GLU A 346 -3.03 8.44 -10.55
C GLU A 346 -2.24 9.39 -9.64
N ARG A 347 -0.97 9.07 -9.38
CA ARG A 347 -0.09 9.89 -8.53
C ARG A 347 0.29 11.20 -9.20
N LEU A 348 0.42 11.23 -10.53
CA LEU A 348 0.62 12.48 -11.29
C LEU A 348 -0.59 13.41 -11.12
N ALA A 349 -1.81 12.89 -11.22
CA ALA A 349 -3.03 13.67 -10.97
C ALA A 349 -3.06 14.23 -9.53
N GLY A 350 -2.67 13.42 -8.54
CA GLY A 350 -2.52 13.87 -7.17
C GLY A 350 -1.53 15.03 -7.02
N ARG A 351 -0.33 14.93 -7.62
CA ARG A 351 0.66 16.02 -7.58
C ARG A 351 0.20 17.29 -8.26
N VAL A 352 -0.53 17.19 -9.37
CA VAL A 352 -1.16 18.34 -10.03
C VAL A 352 -2.17 19.01 -9.09
N ALA A 353 -3.03 18.22 -8.43
CA ALA A 353 -4.01 18.74 -7.48
C ALA A 353 -3.36 19.43 -6.28
N PHE A 354 -2.27 18.85 -5.79
CA PHE A 354 -1.45 19.43 -4.72
C PHE A 354 -0.72 20.71 -5.13
N GLY A 355 -0.56 20.96 -6.41
CA GLY A 355 0.25 22.06 -6.90
C GLY A 355 1.75 21.84 -6.75
N SER A 356 2.18 20.60 -6.44
CA SER A 356 3.59 20.21 -6.35
C SER A 356 4.15 19.64 -7.65
N ALA A 357 3.31 19.39 -8.66
CA ALA A 357 3.74 18.92 -9.96
C ALA A 357 4.70 19.91 -10.64
N ASN A 358 5.81 19.41 -11.14
CA ASN A 358 6.79 20.15 -11.92
C ASN A 358 6.59 19.93 -13.45
N ALA A 359 7.44 20.56 -14.27
CA ALA A 359 7.31 20.45 -15.72
C ALA A 359 7.58 19.03 -16.25
N ARG A 360 8.42 18.25 -15.59
CA ARG A 360 8.66 16.84 -15.93
C ARG A 360 7.44 15.98 -15.68
N ASP A 361 6.69 16.27 -14.60
CA ASP A 361 5.43 15.58 -14.29
C ASP A 361 4.39 15.81 -15.38
N LEU A 362 4.29 17.05 -15.89
CA LEU A 362 3.38 17.37 -16.99
C LEU A 362 3.81 16.69 -18.29
N LEU A 363 5.12 16.55 -18.56
CA LEU A 363 5.61 15.77 -19.69
C LEU A 363 5.28 14.28 -19.56
N GLN A 364 5.35 13.71 -18.35
CA GLN A 364 4.95 12.31 -18.12
C GLN A 364 3.46 12.12 -18.41
N ILE A 365 2.60 13.07 -18.00
CA ILE A 365 1.18 13.07 -18.39
C ILE A 365 1.05 13.13 -19.92
N LYS A 366 1.72 14.10 -20.60
CA LYS A 366 1.71 14.23 -22.05
C LYS A 366 2.11 12.94 -22.76
N ASN A 367 3.23 12.33 -22.35
CA ASN A 367 3.75 11.12 -22.97
C ASN A 367 2.77 9.95 -22.78
N SER A 368 2.15 9.84 -21.62
CA SER A 368 1.10 8.82 -21.38
C SER A 368 -0.12 9.06 -22.30
N LEU A 369 -0.57 10.32 -22.45
CA LEU A 369 -1.69 10.67 -23.33
C LEU A 369 -1.41 10.38 -24.80
N LYS A 370 -0.16 10.53 -25.24
CA LYS A 370 0.29 10.24 -26.61
C LYS A 370 0.01 8.79 -27.02
N ILE A 371 0.13 7.85 -26.10
CA ILE A 371 -0.01 6.41 -26.35
C ILE A 371 -1.47 5.94 -26.31
N LEU A 372 -2.36 6.69 -25.63
CA LEU A 372 -3.76 6.27 -25.42
C LEU A 372 -4.51 5.92 -26.72
N PRO A 373 -4.37 6.63 -27.84
CA PRO A 373 -5.05 6.24 -29.08
C PRO A 373 -4.66 4.85 -29.59
N ASN A 374 -3.41 4.42 -29.36
CA ASN A 374 -2.97 3.07 -29.72
C ASN A 374 -3.59 2.03 -28.78
N ILE A 375 -3.56 2.28 -27.46
CA ILE A 375 -4.19 1.41 -26.47
C ILE A 375 -5.70 1.29 -26.76
N GLN A 376 -6.39 2.40 -27.03
CA GLN A 376 -7.82 2.38 -27.38
C GLN A 376 -8.12 1.41 -28.54
N LYS A 377 -7.34 1.49 -29.63
CA LYS A 377 -7.51 0.58 -30.79
C LYS A 377 -7.32 -0.89 -30.41
N ILE A 378 -6.38 -1.18 -29.51
CA ILE A 378 -6.14 -2.55 -29.02
C ILE A 378 -7.34 -3.00 -28.17
N LEU A 379 -7.81 -2.17 -27.22
CA LEU A 379 -8.95 -2.46 -26.36
C LEU A 379 -10.24 -2.73 -27.18
N GLU A 380 -10.47 -1.98 -28.26
CA GLU A 380 -11.59 -2.19 -29.18
C GLU A 380 -11.49 -3.55 -29.88
N LYS A 381 -10.28 -3.95 -30.35
CA LYS A 381 -10.07 -5.24 -31.03
C LYS A 381 -10.26 -6.44 -30.12
N ILE A 382 -9.88 -6.32 -28.83
CA ILE A 382 -10.06 -7.40 -27.84
C ILE A 382 -11.46 -7.39 -27.21
N ASN A 383 -12.33 -6.47 -27.61
CA ASN A 383 -13.66 -6.22 -27.01
C ASN A 383 -13.60 -6.00 -25.49
N PHE A 384 -12.67 -5.16 -25.04
CA PHE A 384 -12.57 -4.81 -23.63
C PHE A 384 -13.83 -4.06 -23.17
N TYR A 385 -14.32 -4.38 -22.00
CA TYR A 385 -15.63 -3.89 -21.49
C TYR A 385 -15.62 -2.43 -21.04
N TYR A 386 -14.48 -1.76 -20.94
CA TYR A 386 -14.39 -0.33 -20.71
C TYR A 386 -13.85 0.40 -21.94
N LYS A 387 -14.36 1.60 -22.14
CA LYS A 387 -13.82 2.54 -23.14
C LYS A 387 -12.83 3.47 -22.47
N ILE A 388 -11.75 3.79 -23.18
CA ILE A 388 -10.76 4.77 -22.73
C ILE A 388 -10.96 6.09 -23.48
N GLU A 389 -10.83 7.20 -22.78
CA GLU A 389 -10.84 8.54 -23.34
C GLU A 389 -9.40 8.97 -23.63
N THR A 390 -9.13 9.64 -24.76
CA THR A 390 -7.76 9.94 -25.20
C THR A 390 -7.30 11.36 -24.88
N LEU A 391 -8.20 12.27 -24.52
CA LEU A 391 -7.93 13.66 -24.13
C LEU A 391 -7.03 14.43 -25.13
N PRO A 392 -7.37 14.49 -26.42
CA PRO A 392 -6.51 15.13 -27.41
C PRO A 392 -6.26 16.62 -27.13
N GLU A 393 -7.26 17.32 -26.58
CA GLU A 393 -7.14 18.73 -26.20
C GLU A 393 -6.10 18.97 -25.10
N LEU A 394 -5.99 18.07 -24.13
CA LEU A 394 -4.97 18.15 -23.09
C LEU A 394 -3.59 17.78 -23.63
N TYR A 395 -3.52 16.77 -24.51
CA TYR A 395 -2.28 16.43 -25.19
C TYR A 395 -1.73 17.60 -25.99
N GLU A 396 -2.55 18.26 -26.82
CA GLU A 396 -2.16 19.41 -27.62
C GLU A 396 -1.72 20.60 -26.75
N LEU A 397 -2.41 20.89 -25.66
CA LEU A 397 -2.01 21.91 -24.70
C LEU A 397 -0.58 21.66 -24.20
N LEU A 398 -0.31 20.45 -23.70
CA LEU A 398 0.99 20.10 -23.12
C LEU A 398 2.09 19.98 -24.17
N GLU A 399 1.76 19.49 -25.38
CA GLU A 399 2.71 19.41 -26.51
C GLU A 399 3.18 20.78 -26.97
N ASN A 400 2.28 21.76 -27.01
CA ASN A 400 2.59 23.11 -27.49
C ASN A 400 3.20 23.99 -26.39
N SER A 401 2.99 23.69 -25.12
CA SER A 401 3.38 24.58 -24.02
C SER A 401 4.66 24.18 -23.29
N ILE A 402 4.86 22.89 -22.98
CA ILE A 402 5.95 22.46 -22.11
C ILE A 402 7.22 22.17 -22.91
N TYR A 403 8.36 22.68 -22.42
CA TYR A 403 9.67 22.43 -23.00
C TYR A 403 10.02 20.92 -22.95
N GLU A 404 10.81 20.43 -23.91
CA GLU A 404 11.06 18.97 -24.07
C GLU A 404 11.92 18.39 -22.98
N GLU A 405 12.88 19.17 -22.46
CA GLU A 405 13.81 18.74 -21.39
C GLU A 405 13.84 19.79 -20.26
N PRO A 406 12.73 19.92 -19.51
CA PRO A 406 12.68 20.93 -18.45
C PRO A 406 13.53 20.52 -17.25
N PRO A 407 14.08 21.51 -16.50
CA PRO A 407 14.75 21.25 -15.24
C PRO A 407 13.78 20.68 -14.20
N VAL A 408 14.32 20.18 -13.09
CA VAL A 408 13.51 19.69 -11.96
C VAL A 408 12.83 20.87 -11.26
N SER A 409 13.58 21.95 -11.05
CA SER A 409 13.09 23.15 -10.38
C SER A 409 12.31 24.05 -11.34
N ILE A 410 11.10 24.45 -10.94
CA ILE A 410 10.25 25.37 -11.69
C ILE A 410 10.72 26.83 -11.62
N LYS A 411 11.81 27.13 -10.89
CA LYS A 411 12.39 28.46 -10.71
C LYS A 411 13.70 28.67 -11.49
N GLU A 412 14.07 27.74 -12.35
CA GLU A 412 15.32 27.81 -13.14
C GLU A 412 15.11 28.29 -14.59
N GLY A 413 13.86 28.48 -14.98
CA GLY A 413 13.52 28.77 -16.37
C GLY A 413 13.51 27.53 -17.26
N PHE A 414 13.44 27.68 -18.58
CA PHE A 414 13.34 26.58 -19.56
C PHE A 414 12.16 25.64 -19.34
N LEU A 415 11.01 26.22 -18.95
CA LEU A 415 9.78 25.46 -18.71
C LEU A 415 8.87 25.44 -19.93
N ILE A 416 8.84 26.53 -20.70
CA ILE A 416 7.86 26.81 -21.76
C ILE A 416 8.52 26.78 -23.13
N LYS A 417 7.88 26.11 -24.10
CA LYS A 417 8.31 26.08 -25.50
C LYS A 417 8.25 27.46 -26.13
N SER A 418 9.15 27.70 -27.10
CA SER A 418 9.04 28.85 -27.97
C SER A 418 7.82 28.71 -28.89
N GLY A 419 7.12 29.81 -29.15
CA GLY A 419 5.89 29.85 -29.93
C GLY A 419 4.60 29.71 -29.08
N TYR A 420 4.71 29.47 -27.77
CA TYR A 420 3.55 29.38 -26.90
C TYR A 420 3.04 30.76 -26.44
N ASN A 421 3.94 31.67 -26.12
CA ASN A 421 3.61 33.03 -25.67
C ASN A 421 4.51 34.06 -26.36
N ALA A 422 3.89 35.06 -27.03
CA ALA A 422 4.60 36.08 -27.82
C ALA A 422 5.53 36.94 -26.95
N GLU A 423 5.10 37.38 -25.78
CA GLU A 423 5.92 38.18 -24.85
C GLU A 423 7.17 37.41 -24.40
N LEU A 424 7.00 36.12 -24.11
CA LEU A 424 8.12 35.24 -23.73
C LEU A 424 9.12 35.07 -24.87
N ASP A 425 8.63 34.95 -26.12
CA ASP A 425 9.48 34.81 -27.30
C ASP A 425 10.27 36.09 -27.55
N GLU A 426 9.65 37.25 -27.44
CA GLU A 426 10.35 38.55 -27.52
C GLU A 426 11.46 38.67 -26.48
N LEU A 427 11.20 38.28 -25.22
CA LEU A 427 12.21 38.27 -24.15
C LEU A 427 13.35 37.27 -24.43
N LYS A 428 13.03 36.08 -24.97
CA LYS A 428 14.03 35.09 -25.39
C LYS A 428 14.92 35.58 -26.52
N ASP A 429 14.34 36.30 -27.48
CA ASP A 429 15.10 36.92 -28.59
C ASP A 429 15.99 38.06 -28.10
N LEU A 430 15.51 38.90 -27.19
CA LEU A 430 16.32 39.92 -26.53
C LEU A 430 17.53 39.31 -25.78
N ARG A 431 17.31 38.22 -25.03
CA ARG A 431 18.39 37.49 -24.33
C ARG A 431 19.41 36.92 -25.35
N LYS A 432 18.96 36.30 -26.43
CA LYS A 432 19.80 35.74 -27.47
C LYS A 432 20.59 36.85 -28.18
N GLY A 433 19.91 37.93 -28.56
CA GLY A 433 20.54 39.10 -29.16
C GLY A 433 21.61 39.73 -28.24
N GLY A 434 21.36 39.74 -26.91
CA GLY A 434 22.31 40.20 -25.92
C GLY A 434 23.57 39.30 -25.82
N LYS A 435 23.40 37.98 -25.87
CA LYS A 435 24.54 37.04 -25.90
C LYS A 435 25.36 37.14 -27.18
N ASP A 436 24.69 37.29 -28.32
CA ASP A 436 25.32 37.51 -29.61
C ASP A 436 26.04 38.87 -29.66
N PHE A 437 25.52 39.89 -28.97
CA PHE A 437 26.19 41.15 -28.78
C PHE A 437 27.49 40.98 -28.00
N VAL A 438 27.45 40.27 -26.84
CA VAL A 438 28.66 40.02 -26.02
C VAL A 438 29.75 39.32 -26.83
N ALA A 439 29.40 38.32 -27.65
CA ALA A 439 30.36 37.61 -28.48
C ALA A 439 30.94 38.50 -29.59
N ARG A 440 30.12 39.37 -30.23
CA ARG A 440 30.57 40.36 -31.21
C ARG A 440 31.43 41.44 -30.56
N PHE A 441 31.00 41.94 -29.41
CA PHE A 441 31.73 42.94 -28.64
C PHE A 441 33.14 42.42 -28.23
N GLU A 442 33.26 41.16 -27.86
CA GLU A 442 34.58 40.57 -27.58
C GLU A 442 35.52 40.66 -28.81
N ASN A 443 35.01 40.35 -30.00
CA ASN A 443 35.80 40.37 -31.21
C ASN A 443 36.11 41.83 -31.65
N GLU A 444 35.11 42.71 -31.61
CA GLU A 444 35.29 44.12 -31.91
C GLU A 444 36.31 44.81 -30.98
N GLU A 445 36.24 44.50 -29.70
CA GLU A 445 37.17 45.01 -28.71
C GLU A 445 38.58 44.45 -28.88
N ARG A 446 38.74 43.18 -29.29
CA ARG A 446 40.06 42.62 -29.65
C ARG A 446 40.66 43.35 -30.83
N GLU A 447 39.85 43.67 -31.85
CA GLU A 447 40.30 44.40 -33.05
C GLU A 447 40.59 45.86 -32.71
N ARG A 448 39.71 46.55 -31.98
CA ARG A 448 39.85 47.96 -31.62
C ARG A 448 41.07 48.21 -30.72
N THR A 449 41.31 47.30 -29.77
CA THR A 449 42.38 47.49 -28.76
C THR A 449 43.68 46.82 -29.13
N GLY A 450 43.68 45.90 -30.11
CA GLY A 450 44.84 45.07 -30.44
C GLY A 450 45.15 43.99 -29.38
N LEU A 451 44.34 43.83 -28.33
CA LEU A 451 44.56 42.90 -27.23
C LEU A 451 44.07 41.49 -27.61
N LYS A 452 44.95 40.68 -28.24
CA LYS A 452 44.61 39.33 -28.73
C LYS A 452 44.17 38.37 -27.64
N THR A 453 44.50 38.63 -26.38
CA THR A 453 44.16 37.79 -25.25
C THR A 453 42.91 38.23 -24.46
N LEU A 454 42.25 39.30 -24.98
CA LEU A 454 41.01 39.81 -24.36
C LEU A 454 39.91 38.78 -24.49
N LYS A 455 39.21 38.52 -23.37
CA LYS A 455 38.02 37.69 -23.28
C LYS A 455 36.94 38.40 -22.48
N VAL A 456 35.70 38.25 -22.89
CA VAL A 456 34.54 38.71 -22.10
C VAL A 456 34.02 37.50 -21.29
N GLY A 457 33.92 37.67 -19.98
CA GLY A 457 33.41 36.65 -19.07
C GLY A 457 32.31 37.18 -18.16
N TYR A 458 31.62 36.30 -17.49
CA TYR A 458 30.58 36.64 -16.50
C TYR A 458 30.92 36.08 -15.13
N ASN A 459 30.68 36.86 -14.08
CA ASN A 459 30.82 36.44 -12.68
C ASN A 459 29.66 37.01 -11.86
N ARG A 460 29.07 36.20 -11.03
CA ARG A 460 27.89 36.59 -10.21
C ARG A 460 28.13 37.80 -9.29
N VAL A 461 29.39 38.08 -8.90
CA VAL A 461 29.71 39.18 -8.00
C VAL A 461 29.95 40.48 -8.75
N PHE A 462 30.53 40.44 -9.97
CA PHE A 462 30.99 41.59 -10.70
C PHE A 462 30.23 41.80 -12.04
N GLY A 463 29.36 40.85 -12.42
CA GLY A 463 28.68 40.85 -13.69
C GLY A 463 29.57 40.46 -14.88
N TYR A 464 29.29 41.01 -16.06
CA TYR A 464 30.13 40.86 -17.24
C TYR A 464 31.41 41.69 -17.10
N PHE A 465 32.55 41.08 -17.42
CA PHE A 465 33.87 41.70 -17.34
C PHE A 465 34.72 41.37 -18.56
N ILE A 466 35.63 42.25 -18.87
CA ILE A 466 36.70 42.06 -19.84
C ILE A 466 37.92 41.52 -19.08
N GLU A 467 38.42 40.36 -19.47
CA GLU A 467 39.59 39.75 -18.86
C GLU A 467 40.79 39.90 -19.85
N VAL A 468 41.87 40.49 -19.37
CA VAL A 468 43.12 40.65 -20.12
C VAL A 468 44.22 39.90 -19.39
N SER A 469 44.99 39.06 -20.10
CA SER A 469 46.12 38.35 -19.52
C SER A 469 47.18 39.30 -19.00
N LYS A 470 47.88 38.91 -17.94
CA LYS A 470 48.91 39.70 -17.25
C LYS A 470 50.00 40.20 -18.19
N GLY A 471 50.35 39.42 -19.23
CA GLY A 471 51.32 39.80 -20.26
C GLY A 471 50.85 40.93 -21.19
N SER A 472 49.56 41.19 -21.27
CA SER A 472 48.97 42.22 -22.12
C SER A 472 48.42 43.41 -21.35
N VAL A 473 48.46 43.41 -20.01
CA VAL A 473 47.93 44.48 -19.16
C VAL A 473 48.54 45.83 -19.45
N ASN A 474 49.88 45.88 -19.73
CA ASN A 474 50.60 47.10 -20.05
C ASN A 474 50.16 47.73 -21.40
N LEU A 475 49.39 47.01 -22.21
CA LEU A 475 48.84 47.50 -23.48
C LEU A 475 47.45 48.11 -23.30
N VAL A 476 46.87 48.00 -22.10
CA VAL A 476 45.57 48.63 -21.77
C VAL A 476 45.80 50.10 -21.55
N LYS A 477 45.23 50.94 -22.43
CA LYS A 477 45.32 52.40 -22.41
C LYS A 477 44.03 53.01 -21.79
N GLU A 478 44.19 54.18 -21.17
CA GLU A 478 43.04 54.93 -20.62
C GLU A 478 41.95 55.26 -21.68
N GLU A 479 42.35 55.51 -22.92
CA GLU A 479 41.46 55.77 -24.08
C GLU A 479 40.51 54.60 -24.37
N PHE A 480 40.72 53.37 -23.86
CA PHE A 480 39.83 52.23 -23.99
C PHE A 480 38.57 52.33 -23.13
N GLY A 481 38.62 53.21 -22.10
CA GLY A 481 37.50 53.42 -21.19
C GLY A 481 37.23 52.23 -20.24
N TYR A 482 38.25 51.43 -19.91
CA TYR A 482 38.11 50.28 -19.04
C TYR A 482 38.36 50.67 -17.58
N GLU A 483 37.42 50.33 -16.72
CA GLU A 483 37.60 50.45 -15.26
C GLU A 483 38.10 49.15 -14.68
N ARG A 484 39.27 49.15 -14.00
CA ARG A 484 39.81 47.96 -13.35
C ARG A 484 39.00 47.61 -12.11
N ARG A 485 38.57 46.35 -11.97
CA ARG A 485 37.76 45.84 -10.85
C ARG A 485 38.46 44.75 -10.05
N GLN A 486 39.24 43.88 -10.69
CA GLN A 486 39.87 42.74 -9.99
C GLN A 486 41.22 42.38 -10.63
N THR A 487 42.22 42.13 -9.76
CA THR A 487 43.49 41.59 -10.19
C THR A 487 43.58 40.14 -9.78
N LEU A 488 43.81 39.25 -10.76
CA LEU A 488 44.07 37.83 -10.57
C LEU A 488 45.57 37.51 -10.68
N ALA A 489 45.96 36.28 -10.35
CA ALA A 489 47.34 35.81 -10.47
C ALA A 489 47.83 35.91 -11.94
N ASN A 490 47.00 35.61 -12.95
CA ASN A 490 47.33 35.49 -14.35
C ASN A 490 46.63 36.48 -15.29
N ALA A 491 45.69 37.31 -14.78
CA ALA A 491 44.89 38.24 -15.58
C ALA A 491 44.41 39.44 -14.75
N GLU A 492 43.92 40.47 -15.42
CA GLU A 492 43.18 41.54 -14.77
C GLU A 492 41.80 41.65 -15.41
N ARG A 493 40.83 42.03 -14.59
CA ARG A 493 39.41 42.16 -14.99
C ARG A 493 38.99 43.61 -14.97
N TYR A 494 38.33 44.00 -16.07
CA TYR A 494 37.88 45.38 -16.31
C TYR A 494 36.39 45.38 -16.62
N ILE A 495 35.75 46.54 -16.41
CA ILE A 495 34.37 46.81 -16.80
C ILE A 495 34.40 47.94 -17.87
N SER A 496 33.54 47.79 -18.86
CA SER A 496 33.26 48.84 -19.87
C SER A 496 31.86 49.41 -19.64
N PRO A 497 31.60 50.73 -19.79
CA PRO A 497 30.27 51.31 -19.68
C PRO A 497 29.26 50.67 -20.64
N ILE A 498 29.65 50.35 -21.87
CA ILE A 498 28.82 49.69 -22.89
C ILE A 498 28.43 48.29 -22.45
N LEU A 499 29.39 47.55 -21.91
CA LEU A 499 29.15 46.19 -21.42
C LEU A 499 28.20 46.21 -20.22
N LYS A 500 28.32 47.18 -19.32
CA LYS A 500 27.47 47.37 -18.15
C LYS A 500 26.02 47.71 -18.51
N GLU A 501 25.81 48.58 -19.51
CA GLU A 501 24.47 48.91 -20.05
C GLU A 501 23.77 47.66 -20.63
N LYS A 502 24.49 46.90 -21.46
CA LYS A 502 23.93 45.67 -22.06
C LYS A 502 23.75 44.56 -21.05
N GLU A 503 24.59 44.49 -20.06
CA GLU A 503 24.42 43.56 -18.91
C GLU A 503 23.08 43.80 -18.22
N ALA A 504 22.75 45.04 -17.87
CA ALA A 504 21.48 45.37 -17.22
C ALA A 504 20.26 44.90 -18.06
N LEU A 505 20.35 45.05 -19.41
CA LEU A 505 19.30 44.58 -20.30
C LEU A 505 19.18 43.05 -20.33
N ILE A 506 20.33 42.34 -20.37
CA ILE A 506 20.36 40.87 -20.43
C ILE A 506 19.85 40.27 -19.10
N LEU A 507 20.32 40.78 -17.95
CA LEU A 507 19.92 40.30 -16.63
C LEU A 507 18.44 40.57 -16.35
N ASN A 508 17.96 41.75 -16.64
CA ASN A 508 16.53 42.08 -16.53
C ASN A 508 15.65 41.21 -17.42
N ALA A 509 16.16 40.84 -18.64
CA ALA A 509 15.45 39.91 -19.49
C ALA A 509 15.45 38.48 -18.92
N GLU A 510 16.56 38.01 -18.35
CA GLU A 510 16.64 36.68 -17.74
C GLU A 510 15.71 36.53 -16.53
N GLU A 511 15.67 37.52 -15.62
CA GLU A 511 14.73 37.53 -14.51
C GLU A 511 13.28 37.52 -14.99
N LYS A 512 12.93 38.37 -15.93
CA LYS A 512 11.58 38.43 -16.49
C LYS A 512 11.19 37.12 -17.20
N ILE A 513 12.12 36.48 -17.91
CA ILE A 513 11.89 35.17 -18.54
C ILE A 513 11.53 34.15 -17.50
N ILE A 514 12.31 34.05 -16.41
CA ILE A 514 12.09 33.07 -15.32
C ILE A 514 10.73 33.30 -14.67
N ASP A 515 10.40 34.54 -14.33
CA ASP A 515 9.12 34.88 -13.70
C ASP A 515 7.93 34.62 -14.65
N LEU A 516 8.04 34.99 -15.93
CA LEU A 516 6.98 34.74 -16.89
C LEU A 516 6.80 33.24 -17.17
N GLU A 517 7.90 32.51 -17.36
CA GLU A 517 7.83 31.03 -17.52
C GLU A 517 7.21 30.35 -16.29
N TYR A 518 7.53 30.79 -15.07
CA TYR A 518 6.91 30.30 -13.85
C TYR A 518 5.40 30.58 -13.84
N ASN A 519 4.97 31.80 -14.14
CA ASN A 519 3.56 32.17 -14.16
C ASN A 519 2.76 31.38 -15.22
N LEU A 520 3.29 31.29 -16.44
CA LEU A 520 2.69 30.49 -17.51
C LEU A 520 2.62 29.00 -17.13
N PHE A 521 3.67 28.46 -16.51
CA PHE A 521 3.66 27.09 -16.03
C PHE A 521 2.57 26.87 -14.96
N VAL A 522 2.41 27.78 -14.01
CA VAL A 522 1.36 27.69 -12.99
C VAL A 522 -0.02 27.73 -13.66
N GLU A 523 -0.25 28.60 -14.64
CA GLU A 523 -1.49 28.66 -15.40
C GLU A 523 -1.79 27.34 -16.14
N ILE A 524 -0.80 26.77 -16.82
CA ILE A 524 -0.93 25.46 -17.49
C ILE A 524 -1.27 24.38 -16.47
N ARG A 525 -0.59 24.34 -15.32
CA ARG A 525 -0.86 23.37 -14.27
C ARG A 525 -2.28 23.49 -13.71
N GLU A 526 -2.77 24.71 -13.49
CA GLU A 526 -4.16 24.93 -13.06
C GLU A 526 -5.17 24.52 -14.16
N ASN A 527 -4.83 24.65 -15.43
CA ASN A 527 -5.65 24.10 -16.51
C ASN A 527 -5.67 22.58 -16.49
N VAL A 528 -4.52 21.91 -16.36
CA VAL A 528 -4.43 20.45 -16.24
C VAL A 528 -5.27 19.94 -15.06
N LYS A 529 -5.35 20.71 -13.98
CA LYS A 529 -6.14 20.38 -12.78
C LYS A 529 -7.63 20.15 -13.09
N THR A 530 -8.17 20.79 -14.11
CA THR A 530 -9.55 20.59 -14.54
C THR A 530 -9.80 19.21 -15.15
N TYR A 531 -8.75 18.51 -15.60
CA TYR A 531 -8.81 17.19 -16.22
C TYR A 531 -8.58 16.04 -15.24
N ILE A 532 -8.29 16.30 -13.96
CA ILE A 532 -7.91 15.29 -12.95
C ILE A 532 -8.89 14.12 -12.92
N SER A 533 -10.20 14.38 -12.82
CA SER A 533 -11.21 13.33 -12.75
C SER A 533 -11.24 12.44 -14.01
N ARG A 534 -10.96 13.01 -15.19
CA ARG A 534 -10.87 12.27 -16.46
C ARG A 534 -9.59 11.44 -16.50
N ILE A 535 -8.45 11.98 -16.04
CA ILE A 535 -7.16 11.28 -15.95
C ILE A 535 -7.27 10.09 -14.98
N GLN A 536 -7.94 10.26 -13.83
CA GLN A 536 -8.17 9.18 -12.87
C GLN A 536 -9.02 8.04 -13.45
N LYS A 537 -10.05 8.36 -14.25
CA LYS A 537 -10.84 7.36 -14.96
C LYS A 537 -10.02 6.58 -15.98
N ILE A 538 -9.16 7.27 -16.72
CA ILE A 538 -8.21 6.63 -17.66
C ILE A 538 -7.28 5.70 -16.91
N ALA A 539 -6.65 6.17 -15.84
CA ALA A 539 -5.74 5.38 -15.03
C ALA A 539 -6.39 4.09 -14.50
N LYS A 540 -7.66 4.16 -14.09
CA LYS A 540 -8.42 2.98 -13.64
C LYS A 540 -8.60 1.95 -14.76
N VAL A 541 -8.92 2.39 -15.98
CA VAL A 541 -9.06 1.48 -17.14
C VAL A 541 -7.72 0.85 -17.50
N LEU A 542 -6.64 1.66 -17.50
CA LEU A 542 -5.29 1.18 -17.78
C LEU A 542 -4.80 0.19 -16.73
N SER A 543 -5.04 0.44 -15.44
CA SER A 543 -4.64 -0.48 -14.38
C SER A 543 -5.33 -1.84 -14.50
N GLU A 544 -6.62 -1.85 -14.87
CA GLU A 544 -7.36 -3.11 -15.00
C GLU A 544 -6.87 -3.94 -16.18
N ILE A 545 -6.69 -3.34 -17.36
CA ILE A 545 -6.17 -4.10 -18.52
C ILE A 545 -4.72 -4.52 -18.29
N ASP A 546 -3.92 -3.77 -17.54
CA ASP A 546 -2.56 -4.11 -17.18
C ASP A 546 -2.51 -5.34 -16.24
N VAL A 547 -3.43 -5.45 -15.28
CA VAL A 547 -3.57 -6.66 -14.46
C VAL A 547 -3.97 -7.86 -15.33
N LEU A 548 -4.93 -7.71 -16.24
CA LEU A 548 -5.39 -8.81 -17.08
C LEU A 548 -4.33 -9.26 -18.09
N GLN A 549 -3.52 -8.35 -18.65
CA GLN A 549 -2.38 -8.75 -19.47
C GLN A 549 -1.31 -9.46 -18.62
N SER A 550 -1.11 -9.05 -17.37
CA SER A 550 -0.22 -9.74 -16.43
C SER A 550 -0.66 -11.18 -16.20
N PHE A 551 -1.96 -11.41 -15.97
CA PHE A 551 -2.53 -12.77 -15.84
C PHE A 551 -2.33 -13.60 -17.11
N ALA A 552 -2.58 -13.02 -18.28
CA ALA A 552 -2.36 -13.70 -19.55
C ALA A 552 -0.88 -14.08 -19.75
N THR A 553 0.04 -13.19 -19.42
CA THR A 553 1.49 -13.41 -19.52
C THR A 553 1.96 -14.52 -18.58
N VAL A 554 1.48 -14.50 -17.34
CA VAL A 554 1.81 -15.55 -16.34
C VAL A 554 1.21 -16.88 -16.72
N ALA A 555 -0.03 -16.90 -17.21
CA ALA A 555 -0.71 -18.12 -17.63
C ALA A 555 0.02 -18.79 -18.79
N GLU A 556 0.44 -18.04 -19.79
CA GLU A 556 1.20 -18.54 -20.93
C GLU A 556 2.57 -19.10 -20.52
N THR A 557 3.31 -18.34 -19.70
CA THR A 557 4.66 -18.73 -19.27
C THR A 557 4.66 -19.98 -18.39
N ASN A 558 3.57 -20.24 -17.65
CA ASN A 558 3.49 -21.32 -16.66
C ASN A 558 2.48 -22.42 -17.01
N ASN A 559 1.92 -22.40 -18.24
CA ASN A 559 0.91 -23.36 -18.69
C ASN A 559 -0.28 -23.47 -17.71
N PHE A 560 -0.84 -22.32 -17.29
CA PHE A 560 -2.04 -22.29 -16.47
C PHE A 560 -3.27 -22.40 -17.34
N VAL A 561 -4.34 -22.97 -16.79
CA VAL A 561 -5.58 -23.22 -17.50
C VAL A 561 -6.71 -22.32 -16.99
N ARG A 562 -7.68 -22.06 -17.86
CA ARG A 562 -8.88 -21.33 -17.47
C ARG A 562 -9.71 -22.17 -16.49
N PRO A 563 -10.04 -21.67 -15.29
CA PRO A 563 -10.94 -22.34 -14.38
C PRO A 563 -12.40 -22.25 -14.89
N GLU A 564 -13.16 -23.30 -14.65
CA GLU A 564 -14.61 -23.33 -14.79
C GLU A 564 -15.24 -22.99 -13.45
N LEU A 565 -16.07 -21.95 -13.41
CA LEU A 565 -16.77 -21.55 -12.19
C LEU A 565 -18.18 -22.16 -12.18
N THR A 566 -18.59 -22.65 -11.02
CA THR A 566 -19.89 -23.31 -10.85
C THR A 566 -20.65 -22.75 -9.65
N LEU A 567 -21.98 -22.84 -9.69
CA LEU A 567 -22.85 -22.58 -8.54
C LEU A 567 -23.02 -23.84 -7.65
N GLU A 568 -22.66 -25.01 -8.18
CA GLU A 568 -22.59 -26.24 -7.41
C GLU A 568 -21.38 -26.19 -6.47
N ARG A 569 -21.44 -26.90 -5.33
CA ARG A 569 -20.36 -26.91 -4.36
C ARG A 569 -19.24 -27.89 -4.66
N ASP A 570 -19.14 -28.35 -5.91
CA ASP A 570 -18.15 -29.30 -6.35
C ASP A 570 -16.80 -28.63 -6.60
N ILE A 571 -15.74 -29.21 -6.05
CA ILE A 571 -14.36 -28.90 -6.34
C ILE A 571 -13.78 -30.05 -7.15
N GLU A 572 -13.31 -29.78 -8.36
CA GLU A 572 -12.54 -30.71 -9.16
C GLU A 572 -11.29 -30.00 -9.70
N VAL A 573 -10.15 -30.28 -9.15
CA VAL A 573 -8.84 -29.83 -9.64
C VAL A 573 -8.06 -31.08 -10.05
N ILE A 574 -7.60 -31.12 -11.27
CA ILE A 574 -6.79 -32.22 -11.80
C ILE A 574 -5.37 -31.70 -12.02
N ASP A 575 -4.39 -32.44 -11.53
CA ASP A 575 -2.97 -32.09 -11.59
C ASP A 575 -2.72 -30.66 -11.07
N GLY A 576 -3.32 -30.33 -9.93
CA GLY A 576 -3.09 -29.07 -9.24
C GLY A 576 -1.62 -28.91 -8.84
N ARG A 577 -1.11 -27.68 -8.90
CA ARG A 577 0.26 -27.34 -8.55
C ARG A 577 0.29 -26.08 -7.71
N HIS A 578 1.19 -26.02 -6.75
CA HIS A 578 1.41 -24.79 -6.00
C HIS A 578 2.28 -23.84 -6.84
N PRO A 579 1.74 -22.72 -7.35
CA PRO A 579 2.38 -21.95 -8.42
C PRO A 579 3.73 -21.34 -8.02
N VAL A 580 3.89 -20.94 -6.75
CA VAL A 580 5.13 -20.35 -6.24
C VAL A 580 6.15 -21.46 -5.94
N VAL A 581 5.73 -22.50 -5.24
CA VAL A 581 6.64 -23.61 -4.87
C VAL A 581 7.21 -24.28 -6.12
N GLU A 582 6.38 -24.53 -7.15
CA GLU A 582 6.80 -25.08 -8.43
C GLU A 582 7.94 -24.28 -9.08
N LYS A 583 7.95 -22.95 -8.93
CA LYS A 583 8.98 -22.06 -9.49
C LYS A 583 10.28 -22.03 -8.68
N VAL A 584 10.20 -22.33 -7.38
CA VAL A 584 11.34 -22.16 -6.46
C VAL A 584 12.10 -23.46 -6.24
N ILE A 585 11.42 -24.61 -6.33
CA ILE A 585 12.09 -25.90 -6.12
C ILE A 585 12.98 -26.27 -7.33
N ASN A 586 14.16 -26.82 -7.02
CA ASN A 586 15.11 -27.30 -8.03
C ASN A 586 14.80 -28.73 -8.52
N ARG A 587 13.57 -29.21 -8.36
CA ARG A 587 13.12 -30.55 -8.76
C ARG A 587 11.73 -30.44 -9.38
N GLU A 588 11.31 -31.49 -10.10
CA GLU A 588 9.97 -31.56 -10.64
C GLU A 588 8.92 -31.52 -9.52
N TYR A 589 7.91 -30.68 -9.70
CA TYR A 589 6.78 -30.54 -8.75
C TYR A 589 5.81 -31.69 -8.97
N VAL A 590 5.40 -32.35 -7.91
CA VAL A 590 4.42 -33.44 -7.98
C VAL A 590 3.02 -32.86 -7.90
N ALA A 591 2.34 -32.83 -9.01
CA ALA A 591 0.97 -32.36 -9.12
C ALA A 591 -0.03 -33.29 -8.40
N ASN A 592 -1.08 -32.74 -7.82
CA ASN A 592 -2.08 -33.48 -7.07
C ASN A 592 -3.52 -33.14 -7.52
N ASP A 593 -4.40 -34.12 -7.38
CA ASP A 593 -5.82 -33.92 -7.60
C ASP A 593 -6.51 -33.50 -6.31
N VAL A 594 -7.52 -32.60 -6.43
CA VAL A 594 -8.46 -32.28 -5.35
C VAL A 594 -9.87 -32.56 -5.86
N LYS A 595 -10.56 -33.52 -5.21
CA LYS A 595 -11.94 -33.87 -5.57
C LYS A 595 -12.81 -33.84 -4.32
N MET A 596 -13.75 -32.89 -4.29
CA MET A 596 -14.74 -32.77 -3.22
C MET A 596 -16.10 -32.47 -3.87
N ASN A 597 -16.87 -33.51 -4.09
CA ASN A 597 -18.22 -33.40 -4.63
C ASN A 597 -19.23 -32.97 -3.54
N THR A 598 -20.51 -32.98 -3.86
CA THR A 598 -21.61 -32.69 -2.92
C THR A 598 -21.67 -33.64 -1.73
N ASP A 599 -21.10 -34.85 -1.85
CA ASP A 599 -21.06 -35.85 -0.76
C ASP A 599 -19.78 -35.78 0.06
N THR A 600 -18.87 -34.86 -0.23
CA THR A 600 -17.60 -34.70 0.49
C THR A 600 -17.40 -33.24 0.88
N ASP A 601 -17.60 -32.94 2.15
CA ASP A 601 -17.34 -31.60 2.70
C ASP A 601 -15.99 -31.49 3.44
N ILE A 602 -15.51 -32.61 3.99
CA ILE A 602 -14.26 -32.64 4.77
C ILE A 602 -13.29 -33.68 4.17
N LEU A 603 -12.06 -33.24 3.86
CA LEU A 603 -10.92 -34.13 3.61
C LEU A 603 -10.03 -34.16 4.86
N LEU A 604 -9.96 -35.32 5.50
CA LEU A 604 -9.03 -35.55 6.59
C LEU A 604 -7.71 -36.08 6.02
N ILE A 605 -6.65 -35.27 6.18
CA ILE A 605 -5.36 -35.51 5.52
C ILE A 605 -4.37 -36.07 6.55
N THR A 606 -3.92 -37.30 6.33
CA THR A 606 -2.90 -37.95 7.16
C THR A 606 -1.57 -38.08 6.43
N GLY A 607 -0.51 -38.31 7.17
CA GLY A 607 0.83 -38.53 6.64
C GLY A 607 1.91 -37.82 7.43
N PRO A 608 3.19 -38.13 7.15
CA PRO A 608 4.32 -37.61 7.91
C PRO A 608 4.53 -36.11 7.68
N ASN A 609 5.26 -35.48 8.60
CA ASN A 609 5.75 -34.13 8.39
C ASN A 609 6.74 -34.11 7.20
N MET A 610 6.84 -32.99 6.51
CA MET A 610 7.63 -32.79 5.29
C MET A 610 7.13 -33.55 4.04
N ALA A 611 6.04 -34.33 4.14
CA ALA A 611 5.47 -35.03 3.01
C ALA A 611 4.65 -34.13 2.05
N GLY A 612 4.37 -32.87 2.45
CA GLY A 612 3.70 -31.90 1.58
C GLY A 612 2.22 -31.62 1.94
N LYS A 613 1.70 -32.06 3.10
CA LYS A 613 0.30 -31.81 3.53
C LYS A 613 -0.06 -30.33 3.49
N SER A 614 0.72 -29.50 4.18
CA SER A 614 0.48 -28.03 4.26
C SER A 614 0.59 -27.35 2.89
N THR A 615 1.49 -27.84 2.02
CA THR A 615 1.65 -27.33 0.65
C THR A 615 0.40 -27.63 -0.19
N TYR A 616 -0.12 -28.88 -0.09
CA TYR A 616 -1.35 -29.28 -0.77
C TYR A 616 -2.58 -28.47 -0.34
N MET A 617 -2.68 -28.17 0.94
CA MET A 617 -3.78 -27.33 1.46
C MET A 617 -3.67 -25.89 0.94
N ARG A 618 -2.46 -25.30 1.01
CA ARG A 618 -2.21 -23.94 0.46
C ARG A 618 -2.43 -23.89 -1.05
N GLU A 619 -2.05 -24.94 -1.78
CA GLU A 619 -2.26 -25.06 -3.23
C GLU A 619 -3.72 -24.84 -3.60
N LEU A 620 -4.65 -25.56 -2.95
CA LEU A 620 -6.08 -25.39 -3.21
C LEU A 620 -6.54 -23.96 -2.92
N ALA A 621 -6.17 -23.39 -1.76
CA ALA A 621 -6.56 -22.02 -1.42
C ALA A 621 -6.04 -20.99 -2.43
N ILE A 622 -4.79 -21.13 -2.87
CA ILE A 622 -4.20 -20.25 -3.90
C ILE A 622 -4.90 -20.41 -5.24
N ILE A 623 -5.22 -21.65 -5.65
CA ILE A 623 -5.99 -21.92 -6.89
C ILE A 623 -7.36 -21.24 -6.82
N VAL A 624 -8.06 -21.32 -5.67
CA VAL A 624 -9.34 -20.64 -5.45
C VAL A 624 -9.18 -19.13 -5.55
N ILE A 625 -8.19 -18.55 -4.88
CA ILE A 625 -7.92 -17.11 -4.94
C ILE A 625 -7.63 -16.68 -6.38
N MET A 626 -6.75 -17.41 -7.08
CA MET A 626 -6.42 -17.11 -8.49
C MET A 626 -7.66 -17.17 -9.37
N ALA A 627 -8.52 -18.16 -9.20
CA ALA A 627 -9.77 -18.26 -9.95
C ALA A 627 -10.68 -17.06 -9.69
N GLN A 628 -10.86 -16.66 -8.41
CA GLN A 628 -11.78 -15.59 -8.04
C GLN A 628 -11.25 -14.17 -8.30
N ILE A 629 -9.96 -13.99 -8.53
CA ILE A 629 -9.44 -12.72 -9.05
C ILE A 629 -9.54 -12.61 -10.58
N GLY A 630 -9.91 -13.70 -11.27
CA GLY A 630 -10.02 -13.76 -12.74
C GLY A 630 -8.73 -14.17 -13.43
N SER A 631 -7.81 -14.83 -12.73
CA SER A 631 -6.59 -15.42 -13.29
C SER A 631 -6.84 -16.87 -13.72
N PHE A 632 -6.02 -17.34 -14.66
CA PHE A 632 -5.88 -18.77 -14.93
C PHE A 632 -5.14 -19.45 -13.79
N VAL A 633 -5.32 -20.76 -13.64
CA VAL A 633 -4.87 -21.53 -12.46
C VAL A 633 -3.88 -22.63 -12.83
N PRO A 634 -2.96 -22.99 -11.94
CA PRO A 634 -1.94 -24.00 -12.15
C PRO A 634 -2.51 -25.42 -12.02
N ALA A 635 -3.22 -25.88 -13.03
CA ALA A 635 -3.81 -27.21 -13.09
C ALA A 635 -3.95 -27.66 -14.55
N THR A 636 -4.29 -28.94 -14.80
CA THR A 636 -4.71 -29.43 -16.13
C THR A 636 -6.19 -29.16 -16.36
N LYS A 637 -7.00 -29.22 -15.28
CA LYS A 637 -8.43 -28.87 -15.30
C LYS A 637 -8.79 -28.34 -13.89
N ALA A 638 -9.63 -27.32 -13.82
CA ALA A 638 -10.19 -26.83 -12.57
C ALA A 638 -11.67 -26.47 -12.73
N LYS A 639 -12.55 -27.09 -11.92
CA LYS A 639 -13.94 -26.70 -11.72
C LYS A 639 -14.10 -26.31 -10.25
N LEU A 640 -14.52 -25.07 -9.99
CA LEU A 640 -14.50 -24.48 -8.64
C LEU A 640 -15.82 -23.77 -8.34
N PRO A 641 -16.38 -23.91 -7.12
CA PRO A 641 -17.45 -23.06 -6.65
C PRO A 641 -16.93 -21.65 -6.31
N ILE A 642 -17.85 -20.71 -6.11
CA ILE A 642 -17.54 -19.40 -5.56
C ILE A 642 -17.52 -19.50 -4.04
N PHE A 643 -16.38 -19.17 -3.45
CA PHE A 643 -16.21 -19.09 -1.99
C PHE A 643 -16.46 -17.68 -1.48
N ASP A 644 -17.14 -17.57 -0.36
CA ASP A 644 -17.40 -16.31 0.34
C ASP A 644 -16.31 -15.95 1.37
N ALA A 645 -15.57 -16.95 1.85
CA ALA A 645 -14.46 -16.76 2.78
C ALA A 645 -13.45 -17.91 2.69
N ILE A 646 -12.20 -17.59 3.05
CA ILE A 646 -11.15 -18.58 3.32
C ILE A 646 -10.64 -18.34 4.74
N PHE A 647 -10.60 -19.42 5.53
CA PHE A 647 -10.02 -19.44 6.88
C PHE A 647 -8.86 -20.42 6.92
N THR A 648 -7.74 -19.99 7.48
CA THR A 648 -6.56 -20.83 7.56
C THR A 648 -5.98 -20.87 8.98
N ARG A 649 -5.59 -22.05 9.40
CA ARG A 649 -4.66 -22.26 10.51
C ARG A 649 -3.56 -23.18 10.02
N ILE A 650 -2.46 -22.60 9.52
CA ILE A 650 -1.35 -23.33 8.89
C ILE A 650 -0.03 -22.87 9.49
N GLY A 651 0.69 -23.78 10.13
CA GLY A 651 1.99 -23.53 10.77
C GLY A 651 1.87 -22.85 12.15
N ALA A 652 2.88 -23.06 13.00
CA ALA A 652 3.03 -22.35 14.26
C ALA A 652 3.80 -21.05 14.01
N SER A 653 3.17 -19.89 14.13
CA SER A 653 3.89 -18.62 14.27
C SER A 653 3.95 -18.30 15.76
N ASP A 654 5.16 -18.38 16.34
CA ASP A 654 5.41 -17.83 17.66
C ASP A 654 5.29 -16.31 17.57
N ASP A 655 4.17 -15.76 17.98
CA ASP A 655 4.02 -14.32 18.15
C ASP A 655 4.45 -13.93 19.59
N LEU A 656 5.78 -13.88 19.76
CA LEU A 656 6.40 -13.50 21.03
C LEU A 656 6.02 -12.07 21.47
N VAL A 657 5.48 -11.25 20.55
CA VAL A 657 5.15 -9.85 20.83
C VAL A 657 3.80 -9.73 21.55
N SER A 658 2.85 -10.61 21.28
CA SER A 658 1.53 -10.60 21.92
C SER A 658 1.54 -11.17 23.36
N GLY A 659 2.58 -11.94 23.75
CA GLY A 659 2.65 -12.63 25.03
C GLY A 659 1.62 -13.74 25.21
N GLU A 660 0.87 -14.07 24.16
CA GLU A 660 -0.10 -15.17 24.17
C GLU A 660 0.60 -16.51 23.88
N SER A 661 0.10 -17.57 24.50
CA SER A 661 0.62 -18.92 24.22
C SER A 661 0.24 -19.31 22.79
N THR A 662 1.13 -20.06 22.10
CA THR A 662 0.89 -20.59 20.74
C THR A 662 -0.43 -21.35 20.64
N PHE A 663 -0.83 -22.06 21.70
CA PHE A 663 -2.11 -22.75 21.77
C PHE A 663 -3.30 -21.79 21.85
N MET A 664 -3.17 -20.66 22.58
CA MET A 664 -4.24 -19.66 22.64
C MET A 664 -4.47 -19.00 21.27
N VAL A 665 -3.40 -18.63 20.56
CA VAL A 665 -3.47 -18.10 19.19
C VAL A 665 -4.15 -19.11 18.27
N GLU A 666 -3.77 -20.40 18.37
CA GLU A 666 -4.38 -21.48 17.60
C GLU A 666 -5.89 -21.59 17.85
N MET A 667 -6.32 -21.48 19.10
CA MET A 667 -7.75 -21.53 19.46
C MET A 667 -8.50 -20.29 19.00
N LEU A 668 -7.88 -19.11 19.01
CA LEU A 668 -8.49 -17.88 18.51
C LEU A 668 -8.69 -17.93 16.97
N GLU A 669 -7.72 -18.44 16.22
CA GLU A 669 -7.84 -18.63 14.76
C GLU A 669 -8.93 -19.67 14.43
N ALA A 670 -8.96 -20.78 15.15
CA ALA A 670 -10.01 -21.79 15.00
C ALA A 670 -11.39 -21.23 15.34
N ASN A 671 -11.52 -20.49 16.44
CA ASN A 671 -12.77 -19.83 16.84
C ASN A 671 -13.24 -18.83 15.77
N ASN A 672 -12.33 -18.03 15.20
CA ASN A 672 -12.68 -17.11 14.13
C ASN A 672 -13.27 -17.84 12.93
N ALA A 673 -12.68 -18.95 12.52
CA ALA A 673 -13.21 -19.79 11.44
C ALA A 673 -14.59 -20.37 11.81
N ILE A 674 -14.74 -20.95 12.99
CA ILE A 674 -15.99 -21.60 13.44
C ILE A 674 -17.15 -20.61 13.53
N MET A 675 -16.90 -19.39 14.01
CA MET A 675 -17.93 -18.38 14.23
C MET A 675 -18.34 -17.63 12.95
N ASN A 676 -17.47 -17.56 11.95
CA ASN A 676 -17.70 -16.75 10.75
C ASN A 676 -17.83 -17.55 9.46
N ALA A 677 -17.47 -18.84 9.44
CA ALA A 677 -17.60 -19.66 8.26
C ALA A 677 -19.07 -19.97 7.92
N THR A 678 -19.37 -20.01 6.64
CA THR A 678 -20.63 -20.45 6.08
C THR A 678 -20.44 -21.77 5.32
N LYS A 679 -21.52 -22.35 4.83
CA LYS A 679 -21.45 -23.52 3.94
C LYS A 679 -20.66 -23.27 2.64
N ASN A 680 -20.47 -22.01 2.24
CA ASN A 680 -19.75 -21.61 1.05
C ASN A 680 -18.30 -21.18 1.37
N SER A 681 -17.83 -21.39 2.58
CA SER A 681 -16.47 -21.06 2.98
C SER A 681 -15.50 -22.23 2.75
N LEU A 682 -14.21 -21.92 2.63
CA LEU A 682 -13.10 -22.89 2.61
C LEU A 682 -12.32 -22.78 3.91
N ILE A 683 -12.17 -23.90 4.61
CA ILE A 683 -11.45 -24.00 5.89
C ILE A 683 -10.21 -24.89 5.70
N LEU A 684 -9.05 -24.40 6.14
CA LEU A 684 -7.78 -25.13 6.10
C LEU A 684 -7.18 -25.19 7.52
N PHE A 685 -7.26 -26.33 8.16
CA PHE A 685 -6.70 -26.58 9.50
C PHE A 685 -5.55 -27.55 9.42
N ASP A 686 -4.35 -27.07 9.74
CA ASP A 686 -3.13 -27.87 9.72
C ASP A 686 -2.66 -28.16 11.14
N GLU A 687 -2.72 -29.45 11.52
CA GLU A 687 -2.23 -30.00 12.77
C GLU A 687 -2.81 -29.34 14.03
N LEU A 688 -4.11 -29.05 14.03
CA LEU A 688 -4.81 -28.43 15.15
C LEU A 688 -4.79 -29.33 16.42
N GLY A 689 -4.54 -28.71 17.58
CA GLY A 689 -4.51 -29.41 18.88
C GLY A 689 -3.12 -29.84 19.35
N ARG A 690 -2.05 -29.46 18.65
CA ARG A 690 -0.66 -29.83 19.02
C ARG A 690 -0.12 -29.10 20.26
N GLY A 691 -0.66 -27.93 20.57
CA GLY A 691 -0.17 -27.06 21.64
C GLY A 691 -0.53 -27.52 23.08
N THR A 692 -1.17 -28.67 23.25
CA THR A 692 -1.65 -29.19 24.57
C THR A 692 -1.39 -30.68 24.72
N ALA A 693 -1.90 -31.29 25.82
CA ALA A 693 -1.79 -32.72 26.02
C ALA A 693 -2.49 -33.52 24.91
N THR A 694 -1.91 -34.66 24.51
CA THR A 694 -2.34 -35.42 23.33
C THR A 694 -3.83 -35.71 23.30
N PHE A 695 -4.40 -36.22 24.41
CA PHE A 695 -5.83 -36.53 24.46
C PHE A 695 -6.73 -35.27 24.43
N ASP A 696 -6.32 -34.17 25.07
CA ASP A 696 -7.05 -32.92 25.04
C ASP A 696 -7.07 -32.36 23.62
N GLY A 697 -5.90 -32.34 22.95
CA GLY A 697 -5.75 -31.88 21.56
C GLY A 697 -6.57 -32.71 20.58
N MET A 698 -6.53 -34.04 20.71
CA MET A 698 -7.31 -34.96 19.89
C MET A 698 -8.81 -34.76 20.09
N SER A 699 -9.26 -34.63 21.35
CA SER A 699 -10.67 -34.41 21.68
C SER A 699 -11.20 -33.09 21.10
N LEU A 700 -10.41 -32.00 21.18
CA LEU A 700 -10.73 -30.72 20.58
C LEU A 700 -10.79 -30.82 19.06
N ALA A 701 -9.79 -31.46 18.43
CA ALA A 701 -9.75 -31.63 16.97
C ALA A 701 -10.98 -32.42 16.47
N GLN A 702 -11.34 -33.51 17.17
CA GLN A 702 -12.55 -34.29 16.86
C GLN A 702 -13.81 -33.44 16.98
N ALA A 703 -13.99 -32.75 18.11
CA ALA A 703 -15.16 -31.92 18.35
C ALA A 703 -15.30 -30.82 17.31
N ILE A 704 -14.20 -30.21 16.88
CA ILE A 704 -14.19 -29.18 15.82
C ILE A 704 -14.59 -29.77 14.48
N ILE A 705 -14.07 -30.94 14.10
CA ILE A 705 -14.45 -31.64 12.86
C ILE A 705 -15.95 -31.96 12.89
N GLU A 706 -16.45 -32.53 13.98
CA GLU A 706 -17.88 -32.85 14.15
C GLU A 706 -18.75 -31.60 14.08
N TYR A 707 -18.32 -30.49 14.68
CA TYR A 707 -19.04 -29.22 14.65
C TYR A 707 -19.10 -28.63 13.23
N ILE A 708 -17.97 -28.62 12.51
CA ILE A 708 -17.93 -28.14 11.12
C ILE A 708 -18.86 -29.00 10.26
N HIS A 709 -18.80 -30.32 10.41
CA HIS A 709 -19.63 -31.25 9.63
C HIS A 709 -21.13 -31.04 9.91
N ASN A 710 -21.53 -30.96 11.18
CA ASN A 710 -22.94 -30.98 11.57
C ASN A 710 -23.60 -29.59 11.51
N ASN A 711 -22.88 -28.53 11.78
CA ASN A 711 -23.41 -27.19 11.96
C ASN A 711 -23.07 -26.21 10.84
N ILE A 712 -21.89 -26.31 10.22
CA ILE A 712 -21.42 -25.38 9.21
C ILE A 712 -21.55 -25.95 7.80
N GLY A 713 -21.04 -27.16 7.58
CA GLY A 713 -20.99 -27.81 6.28
C GLY A 713 -20.06 -27.14 5.25
N ALA A 714 -19.01 -26.44 5.70
CA ALA A 714 -18.00 -25.80 4.85
C ALA A 714 -17.07 -26.83 4.20
N LYS A 715 -16.54 -26.51 3.01
CA LYS A 715 -15.46 -27.31 2.43
C LYS A 715 -14.20 -27.16 3.26
N THR A 716 -13.72 -28.28 3.80
CA THR A 716 -12.66 -28.27 4.80
C THR A 716 -11.55 -29.26 4.45
N LEU A 717 -10.29 -28.79 4.48
CA LEU A 717 -9.11 -29.63 4.49
C LEU A 717 -8.54 -29.63 5.90
N PHE A 718 -8.52 -30.77 6.55
CA PHE A 718 -8.05 -30.91 7.92
C PHE A 718 -6.87 -31.87 7.97
N SER A 719 -5.66 -31.36 8.22
CA SER A 719 -4.51 -32.23 8.39
C SER A 719 -4.32 -32.59 9.87
N THR A 720 -3.96 -33.83 10.13
CA THR A 720 -3.76 -34.32 11.49
C THR A 720 -2.69 -35.39 11.58
N HIS A 721 -2.11 -35.51 12.77
CA HIS A 721 -1.27 -36.65 13.19
C HIS A 721 -1.98 -37.66 14.08
N TYR A 722 -3.23 -37.34 14.47
CA TYR A 722 -4.05 -38.25 15.29
C TYR A 722 -4.67 -39.29 14.33
N HIS A 723 -4.11 -40.51 14.34
CA HIS A 723 -4.61 -41.60 13.48
C HIS A 723 -6.00 -42.06 13.88
N GLU A 724 -6.36 -41.92 15.15
CA GLU A 724 -7.66 -42.24 15.69
C GLU A 724 -8.80 -41.45 15.05
N LEU A 725 -8.52 -40.24 14.56
CA LEU A 725 -9.50 -39.41 13.87
C LEU A 725 -9.90 -39.96 12.50
N THR A 726 -9.13 -40.90 11.94
CA THR A 726 -9.47 -41.55 10.65
C THR A 726 -10.75 -42.38 10.73
N ASP A 727 -11.11 -42.88 11.93
CA ASP A 727 -12.37 -43.59 12.17
C ASP A 727 -13.62 -42.73 11.99
N LEU A 728 -13.46 -41.38 11.93
CA LEU A 728 -14.58 -40.46 11.68
C LEU A 728 -15.20 -40.63 10.29
N GLU A 729 -14.48 -41.16 9.32
CA GLU A 729 -15.04 -41.46 8.00
C GLU A 729 -16.21 -42.43 8.07
N ASN A 730 -16.16 -43.37 9.02
CA ASN A 730 -17.23 -44.33 9.25
C ASN A 730 -18.45 -43.73 9.96
N LYS A 731 -18.28 -42.61 10.66
CA LYS A 731 -19.31 -41.95 11.49
C LYS A 731 -19.92 -40.71 10.79
N LEU A 732 -19.15 -39.99 10.01
CA LEU A 732 -19.52 -38.74 9.38
C LEU A 732 -19.63 -38.93 7.86
N LYS A 733 -20.84 -38.81 7.33
CA LYS A 733 -21.16 -39.14 5.92
C LYS A 733 -20.42 -38.32 4.88
N HIS A 734 -20.06 -37.05 5.19
CA HIS A 734 -19.42 -36.12 4.26
C HIS A 734 -17.93 -35.93 4.53
N LEU A 735 -17.33 -36.84 5.31
CA LEU A 735 -15.89 -36.84 5.59
C LEU A 735 -15.22 -38.00 4.81
N LYS A 736 -14.09 -37.68 4.18
CA LYS A 736 -13.25 -38.65 3.45
C LYS A 736 -11.81 -38.56 3.93
N ASN A 737 -11.19 -39.72 4.17
CA ASN A 737 -9.77 -39.79 4.49
C ASN A 737 -8.92 -39.77 3.21
N VAL A 738 -7.84 -39.01 3.26
CA VAL A 738 -6.77 -39.04 2.25
C VAL A 738 -5.41 -39.01 2.94
N HIS A 739 -4.40 -39.52 2.26
CA HIS A 739 -3.06 -39.56 2.83
C HIS A 739 -1.98 -39.19 1.81
N VAL A 740 -0.86 -38.67 2.28
CA VAL A 740 0.32 -38.47 1.44
C VAL A 740 1.08 -39.78 1.34
N SER A 741 1.27 -40.25 0.08
CA SER A 741 1.93 -41.52 -0.17
C SER A 741 3.45 -41.46 0.06
N ALA A 742 3.98 -42.52 0.69
CA ALA A 742 5.39 -42.74 0.86
C ALA A 742 5.77 -44.15 0.35
N LEU A 743 6.93 -44.27 -0.24
CA LEU A 743 7.49 -45.56 -0.68
C LEU A 743 8.59 -45.99 0.29
N GLU A 744 8.47 -47.18 0.82
CA GLU A 744 9.48 -47.79 1.67
C GLU A 744 10.25 -48.87 0.90
N GLU A 745 11.50 -48.59 0.54
CA GLU A 745 12.40 -49.54 -0.13
C GLU A 745 13.70 -49.68 0.67
N ASN A 746 14.06 -50.91 0.96
CA ASN A 746 15.32 -51.23 1.69
C ASN A 746 15.53 -50.43 2.99
N GLY A 747 14.48 -50.19 3.75
CA GLY A 747 14.53 -49.43 5.02
C GLY A 747 14.75 -47.92 4.81
N LYS A 748 14.69 -47.44 3.56
CA LYS A 748 14.64 -46.00 3.23
C LYS A 748 13.24 -45.60 2.80
N ILE A 749 12.76 -44.47 3.33
CA ILE A 749 11.48 -43.89 2.95
C ILE A 749 11.72 -42.73 1.99
N THR A 750 11.03 -42.80 0.86
CA THR A 750 10.93 -41.71 -0.11
C THR A 750 9.51 -41.18 -0.11
N PHE A 751 9.34 -39.90 0.23
CA PHE A 751 8.06 -39.22 0.13
C PHE A 751 7.74 -38.94 -1.34
N LEU A 752 6.63 -39.50 -1.81
CA LEU A 752 6.19 -39.35 -3.18
C LEU A 752 5.43 -38.03 -3.40
N HIS A 753 5.09 -37.31 -2.34
CA HIS A 753 4.30 -36.06 -2.37
C HIS A 753 2.97 -36.20 -3.12
N LYS A 754 2.47 -37.42 -3.34
CA LYS A 754 1.21 -37.69 -4.04
C LYS A 754 0.13 -38.04 -3.02
N ILE A 755 -1.01 -37.38 -3.13
CA ILE A 755 -2.20 -37.65 -2.30
C ILE A 755 -2.94 -38.86 -2.87
N LYS A 756 -3.38 -39.74 -1.97
CA LYS A 756 -4.20 -40.94 -2.31
C LYS A 756 -5.36 -41.04 -1.33
N ASP A 757 -6.43 -41.71 -1.79
CA ASP A 757 -7.61 -42.02 -0.98
C ASP A 757 -7.27 -42.99 0.16
N GLY A 758 -7.99 -42.88 1.28
CA GLY A 758 -7.87 -43.74 2.46
C GLY A 758 -6.85 -43.22 3.49
N SER A 759 -6.71 -43.94 4.59
CA SER A 759 -5.80 -43.64 5.68
C SER A 759 -4.53 -44.48 5.62
N VAL A 760 -3.46 -44.05 6.30
CA VAL A 760 -2.23 -44.81 6.53
C VAL A 760 -2.02 -44.95 8.04
N ASP A 761 -1.87 -46.16 8.52
CA ASP A 761 -1.73 -46.48 9.94
C ASP A 761 -0.28 -46.36 10.48
N LYS A 762 0.70 -46.00 9.66
CA LYS A 762 2.11 -45.95 10.06
C LYS A 762 2.56 -44.54 10.39
N SER A 763 3.13 -44.33 11.55
CA SER A 763 3.88 -43.12 11.89
C SER A 763 5.31 -43.19 11.31
N TYR A 764 5.78 -42.07 10.69
CA TYR A 764 7.09 -42.03 10.05
C TYR A 764 8.08 -41.12 10.80
N GLY A 765 7.78 -40.68 12.03
CA GLY A 765 8.58 -39.71 12.78
C GLY A 765 10.05 -40.14 12.99
N ILE A 766 10.28 -41.41 13.33
CA ILE A 766 11.63 -41.97 13.55
C ILE A 766 12.41 -42.01 12.22
N HIS A 767 11.72 -42.28 11.11
CA HIS A 767 12.37 -42.29 9.80
C HIS A 767 12.80 -40.91 9.36
N VAL A 768 11.98 -39.87 9.65
CA VAL A 768 12.35 -38.44 9.42
C VAL A 768 13.56 -38.07 10.25
N ALA A 769 13.64 -38.55 11.51
CA ALA A 769 14.81 -38.34 12.37
C ALA A 769 16.07 -39.00 11.77
N SER A 770 15.91 -40.17 11.15
CA SER A 770 17.01 -40.83 10.42
C SER A 770 17.47 -40.04 9.20
N LEU A 771 16.56 -39.42 8.43
CA LEU A 771 16.88 -38.53 7.32
C LEU A 771 17.60 -37.25 7.78
N ALA A 772 17.34 -36.79 8.99
CA ALA A 772 18.04 -35.70 9.65
C ALA A 772 19.43 -36.09 10.18
N ASN A 773 19.91 -37.31 9.86
CA ASN A 773 21.20 -37.84 10.28
C ASN A 773 21.41 -37.92 11.81
N LEU A 774 20.34 -38.19 12.59
CA LEU A 774 20.51 -38.51 14.01
C LEU A 774 21.33 -39.78 14.19
N PRO A 775 22.06 -39.94 15.31
CA PRO A 775 22.89 -41.13 15.58
C PRO A 775 22.10 -42.43 15.43
N LYS A 776 22.67 -43.43 14.77
CA LYS A 776 22.00 -44.74 14.48
C LYS A 776 21.56 -45.44 15.74
N GLU A 777 22.32 -45.36 16.84
CA GLU A 777 22.00 -45.92 18.12
C GLU A 777 20.75 -45.32 18.75
N LEU A 778 20.59 -43.98 18.63
CA LEU A 778 19.40 -43.26 19.06
C LEU A 778 18.17 -43.70 18.24
N ILE A 779 18.30 -43.82 16.94
CA ILE A 779 17.22 -44.28 16.06
C ILE A 779 16.81 -45.71 16.38
N ALA A 780 17.76 -46.63 16.60
CA ALA A 780 17.49 -47.99 17.00
C ALA A 780 16.70 -48.03 18.33
N ARG A 781 17.13 -47.27 19.33
CA ARG A 781 16.47 -47.20 20.62
C ARG A 781 15.06 -46.59 20.53
N ALA A 782 14.88 -45.54 19.68
CA ALA A 782 13.57 -44.95 19.44
C ALA A 782 12.58 -45.97 18.85
N ASN A 783 13.02 -46.80 17.90
CA ASN A 783 12.18 -47.88 17.35
C ASN A 783 11.80 -48.93 18.40
N GLU A 784 12.69 -49.29 19.29
CA GLU A 784 12.37 -50.24 20.40
C GLU A 784 11.29 -49.62 21.31
N ILE A 785 11.43 -48.36 21.66
CA ILE A 785 10.48 -47.64 22.51
C ILE A 785 9.11 -47.53 21.83
N LEU A 786 9.09 -47.20 20.53
CA LEU A 786 7.86 -47.12 19.75
C LEU A 786 7.08 -48.45 19.79
N ASN A 787 7.78 -49.55 19.52
CA ASN A 787 7.16 -50.87 19.61
C ASN A 787 6.56 -51.22 21.00
N ILE A 788 7.12 -50.65 22.05
CA ILE A 788 6.57 -50.84 23.43
C ILE A 788 5.27 -50.05 23.61
N TYR A 789 5.20 -48.79 23.06
CA TYR A 789 4.00 -47.96 23.16
C TYR A 789 2.86 -48.56 22.33
N GLU A 790 3.11 -48.91 21.06
CA GLU A 790 2.11 -49.51 20.17
C GLU A 790 1.52 -50.84 20.72
N LYS A 791 2.34 -51.63 21.42
CA LYS A 791 1.84 -52.82 22.11
C LYS A 791 0.99 -52.51 23.35
N LYS A 792 1.18 -51.36 23.98
CA LYS A 792 0.34 -50.90 25.10
C LYS A 792 -1.02 -50.41 24.65
N GLU A 793 -1.07 -49.66 23.53
CA GLU A 793 -2.33 -49.17 22.98
C GLU A 793 -3.26 -50.30 22.54
N LYS A 794 -2.77 -51.32 21.86
CA LYS A 794 -3.56 -52.48 21.45
C LYS A 794 -4.17 -53.30 22.63
N ARG A 795 -3.76 -53.01 23.88
CA ARG A 795 -4.35 -53.62 25.09
C ARG A 795 -5.46 -52.79 25.73
N ILE A 796 -5.62 -51.52 25.32
CA ILE A 796 -6.63 -50.61 25.87
C ILE A 796 -7.93 -50.64 25.06
N ASP A 797 -7.91 -51.06 23.79
CA ASP A 797 -9.06 -51.12 22.87
C ASP A 797 -10.15 -52.14 23.21
N THR A 798 -10.05 -52.86 24.30
CA THR A 798 -11.02 -53.90 24.67
C THR A 798 -12.05 -53.50 25.73
N LYS A 799 -12.11 -52.23 26.11
CA LYS A 799 -13.16 -51.69 27.00
C LYS A 799 -13.49 -50.23 26.68
N VAL A 800 -14.15 -50.01 25.58
CA VAL A 800 -14.86 -48.71 25.37
C VAL A 800 -16.31 -48.93 25.84
N GLN A 801 -16.62 -48.34 26.98
CA GLN A 801 -17.98 -48.13 27.44
C GLN A 801 -18.62 -47.12 26.45
N GLU A 802 -19.77 -47.48 25.86
CA GLU A 802 -20.54 -46.57 25.00
C GLU A 802 -20.79 -45.26 25.74
N CYS A 803 -20.17 -44.19 25.29
CA CYS A 803 -20.52 -42.83 25.70
C CYS A 803 -21.86 -42.47 25.06
N LEU A 804 -22.82 -42.17 25.90
CA LEU A 804 -24.12 -41.60 25.50
C LEU A 804 -23.91 -40.37 24.63
N PRO A 805 -24.69 -40.21 23.55
CA PRO A 805 -24.62 -39.01 22.72
C PRO A 805 -24.97 -37.79 23.57
N LEU A 806 -24.06 -36.84 23.64
CA LEU A 806 -24.36 -35.53 24.19
C LEU A 806 -25.31 -34.85 23.19
N ASN A 807 -26.61 -35.02 23.39
CA ASN A 807 -27.61 -34.17 22.85
C ASN A 807 -27.42 -32.79 23.50
N PHE A 808 -26.78 -31.88 22.84
CA PHE A 808 -26.98 -30.46 23.11
C PHE A 808 -28.43 -30.14 22.69
N GLU A 809 -29.34 -30.24 23.64
CA GLU A 809 -30.62 -29.56 23.51
C GLU A 809 -30.30 -28.09 23.33
N VAL A 810 -30.49 -27.62 22.10
CA VAL A 810 -30.67 -26.18 21.85
C VAL A 810 -31.88 -25.81 22.70
N LYS A 811 -31.67 -25.22 23.87
CA LYS A 811 -32.74 -24.62 24.64
C LYS A 811 -33.45 -23.66 23.69
N ASP A 812 -34.67 -24.03 23.32
CA ASP A 812 -35.53 -23.14 22.56
C ASP A 812 -35.56 -21.78 23.26
N ASN A 813 -34.91 -20.82 22.64
CA ASN A 813 -34.86 -19.49 23.21
C ASN A 813 -36.22 -18.87 22.98
N LYS A 814 -37.04 -18.84 24.05
CA LYS A 814 -38.42 -18.31 24.05
C LYS A 814 -38.50 -16.93 23.41
N ALA A 815 -37.46 -16.12 23.53
CA ALA A 815 -37.36 -14.82 22.90
C ALA A 815 -37.35 -14.90 21.36
N ILE A 816 -36.73 -15.96 20.77
CA ILE A 816 -36.72 -16.16 19.31
C ILE A 816 -38.10 -16.61 18.81
N GLU A 817 -38.82 -17.46 19.56
CA GLU A 817 -40.18 -17.84 19.21
C GLU A 817 -41.13 -16.67 19.34
N HIS A 818 -41.00 -15.85 20.37
CA HIS A 818 -41.75 -14.64 20.55
C HIS A 818 -41.53 -13.64 19.41
N LEU A 819 -40.27 -13.44 19.01
CA LEU A 819 -39.89 -12.56 17.90
C LEU A 819 -40.48 -13.00 16.56
N LYS A 820 -40.56 -14.32 16.29
CA LYS A 820 -41.16 -14.86 15.05
C LYS A 820 -42.66 -14.64 14.94
N GLN A 821 -43.35 -14.38 16.04
CA GLN A 821 -44.81 -14.16 16.07
C GLN A 821 -45.18 -12.70 15.90
N ILE A 822 -44.23 -11.79 15.92
CA ILE A 822 -44.48 -10.34 15.86
C ILE A 822 -44.54 -9.88 14.40
N ASP A 823 -45.62 -9.24 13.99
CA ASP A 823 -45.70 -8.50 12.73
C ASP A 823 -45.31 -7.04 12.96
N PRO A 824 -44.15 -6.59 12.49
CA PRO A 824 -43.65 -5.22 12.70
C PRO A 824 -44.56 -4.14 12.11
N ASN A 825 -45.33 -4.46 11.07
CA ASN A 825 -46.17 -3.52 10.36
C ASN A 825 -47.50 -3.22 11.11
N SER A 826 -47.84 -4.04 12.09
CA SER A 826 -49.04 -3.90 12.92
C SER A 826 -48.79 -3.16 14.24
N LEU A 827 -47.58 -2.79 14.55
CA LEU A 827 -47.19 -2.24 15.85
C LEU A 827 -47.11 -0.71 15.86
N THR A 828 -47.62 -0.12 16.94
CA THR A 828 -47.33 1.30 17.24
C THR A 828 -45.93 1.45 17.83
N PRO A 829 -45.27 2.63 17.71
CA PRO A 829 -43.92 2.82 18.28
C PRO A 829 -43.78 2.49 19.77
N ILE A 830 -44.80 2.76 20.55
CA ILE A 830 -44.85 2.44 21.99
C ILE A 830 -44.98 0.94 22.22
N ALA A 831 -45.81 0.25 21.42
CA ALA A 831 -45.95 -1.20 21.50
C ALA A 831 -44.66 -1.93 21.11
N ALA A 832 -43.95 -1.45 20.07
CA ALA A 832 -42.68 -1.99 19.65
C ALA A 832 -41.61 -1.85 20.76
N LEU A 833 -41.60 -0.70 21.47
CA LEU A 833 -40.68 -0.47 22.57
C LEU A 833 -40.94 -1.43 23.75
N ASN A 834 -42.23 -1.64 24.11
CA ASN A 834 -42.59 -2.56 25.17
C ASN A 834 -42.19 -4.02 24.83
N ILE A 835 -42.43 -4.47 23.61
CA ILE A 835 -42.02 -5.79 23.13
C ILE A 835 -40.49 -5.96 23.16
N LEU A 836 -39.74 -4.92 22.79
CA LEU A 836 -38.28 -4.95 22.89
C LEU A 836 -37.82 -5.08 24.36
N TYR A 837 -38.50 -4.47 25.32
CA TYR A 837 -38.21 -4.66 26.73
C TYR A 837 -38.54 -6.09 27.20
N GLU A 838 -39.67 -6.66 26.76
CA GLU A 838 -40.06 -8.04 27.08
C GLU A 838 -39.05 -9.05 26.52
N LEU A 839 -38.67 -8.93 25.25
CA LEU A 839 -37.63 -9.76 24.61
C LEU A 839 -36.29 -9.65 25.32
N LYS A 840 -35.89 -8.45 25.75
CA LYS A 840 -34.65 -8.23 26.49
C LYS A 840 -34.63 -8.93 27.86
N GLU A 841 -35.79 -8.98 28.54
CA GLU A 841 -35.90 -9.70 29.79
C GLU A 841 -35.98 -11.23 29.59
N GLU A 842 -36.55 -11.69 28.47
CA GLU A 842 -36.60 -13.11 28.13
C GLU A 842 -35.19 -13.64 27.74
N VAL A 843 -34.33 -12.85 27.10
CA VAL A 843 -32.96 -13.19 26.76
C VAL A 843 -32.07 -13.24 28.01
N LYS A 844 -32.37 -12.48 29.07
CA LYS A 844 -31.60 -12.49 30.32
C LYS A 844 -31.91 -13.69 31.24
N ARG A 845 -33.01 -14.36 31.00
CA ARG A 845 -33.40 -15.57 31.71
C ARG A 845 -32.97 -16.82 30.97
#